data_43a7d00f47aacf7796943ae59012171e
#
_entry.id   43a7d00f47aacf7796943ae59012171e
#
_cell.length_a   1.000
_cell.length_b   1.000
_cell.length_c   1.000
_cell.angle_alpha   90.00
_cell.angle_beta   90.00
_cell.angle_gamma   90.00
#
_symmetry.space_group_name_H-M   'P 1'
#
loop_
_entity.id
_entity.type
_entity.pdbx_description
1 polymer ?
#
loop_
_entity_poly.entity_id
_entity_poly.type
_entity_poly.pdbx_seq_one_letter_code
_entity_poly.pdbx_strand_id
1 'polypeptide(L)'
;MRKKLIAAVAVLTAVMLTGMAGTSAASAHSKPPFYPIDKKTIKVPSDVQPWLPTYTPDGRNILFQNQLDGSTWTTTKAGKKTYCITCDFSDRPEIFGGFTYAFPDNKRLFVSHELGSLGGVDSGPNTDAWILECSPSIFTCQSHRYLPVDMSDDKAGVPLIVQRRTWHLAPDGVHLGWMDIRLDGTIMIVGKITRLDDRYKVVDQKAVNPYRPTSPTDTNAANWAGDNQLWELKSFADGGASILAVGGGAYNVDQVKINLETGKETRITANPDWDEDGAISPDGRMDVLYSWRTRHRVDALGWIPQIDSFVEMPVGAALLPFYVSTWPGFQCDLSPWLISSAGDMGGKLIGQPLNVYPQNNLTPGNNLSGNQFWSPNSRDVLLQERTRTIPAPTLSEHVRQKGLTPNRVAIAHIERPAGKKLKVVSSDVGGWAIPPTQYFPSVGSNTSVTVNGKAGGTADLIYTGNLKEGSWSSEFHDYTKDGKTFVNGTYYASRTSEGVWTIKADVTVTGRHTGSLKADIKIEGGDPLPIMTGGMTAIYDGKKAPALPKLGACYNKLPQKSKLTAKLKLKRAGKRKTAVTVTVTANVYGDKRPVQNAKVKLAGRTVRTNKYGKAKLKLRGHGTRKAVITAGDTFVKTTKKVRLKGH
;
A
#
# COMPACT_ATOMS: atom_id res chain seq x y z
N MET A 1 64.62 -12.18 2.95
CA MET A 1 63.29 -12.33 2.36
C MET A 1 62.12 -12.40 3.35
N ARG A 2 62.29 -12.88 4.61
CA ARG A 2 61.16 -13.00 5.59
C ARG A 2 60.65 -11.68 6.16
N LYS A 3 61.40 -10.58 6.21
CA LYS A 3 60.96 -9.29 6.77
C LYS A 3 60.11 -8.44 5.79
N LYS A 4 60.11 -8.71 4.50
CA LYS A 4 59.27 -8.00 3.51
C LYS A 4 57.88 -8.63 3.34
N LEU A 5 57.68 -9.90 3.73
CA LEU A 5 56.38 -10.58 3.66
C LEU A 5 55.45 -10.19 4.82
N ILE A 6 56.02 -9.84 5.99
CA ILE A 6 55.22 -9.43 7.16
C ILE A 6 54.65 -8.02 7.00
N ALA A 7 55.37 -7.12 6.29
CA ALA A 7 54.88 -5.77 6.02
C ALA A 7 53.71 -5.75 5.00
N ALA A 8 53.69 -6.67 4.03
CA ALA A 8 52.63 -6.77 3.03
C ALA A 8 51.32 -7.32 3.62
N VAL A 9 51.39 -8.23 4.56
CA VAL A 9 50.20 -8.78 5.24
C VAL A 9 49.58 -7.78 6.22
N ALA A 10 50.41 -6.96 6.89
CA ALA A 10 49.92 -5.94 7.80
C ALA A 10 49.22 -4.78 7.08
N VAL A 11 49.65 -4.44 5.85
CA VAL A 11 48.98 -3.40 5.04
C VAL A 11 47.66 -3.89 4.44
N LEU A 12 47.53 -5.17 4.06
CA LEU A 12 46.28 -5.72 3.58
C LEU A 12 45.24 -5.83 4.70
N THR A 13 45.63 -6.14 5.93
CA THR A 13 44.72 -6.22 7.08
C THR A 13 44.26 -4.83 7.55
N ALA A 14 45.10 -3.81 7.42
CA ALA A 14 44.73 -2.43 7.75
C ALA A 14 43.74 -1.83 6.73
N VAL A 15 43.83 -2.20 5.44
CA VAL A 15 42.89 -1.73 4.40
C VAL A 15 41.52 -2.42 4.50
N MET A 16 41.46 -3.66 5.01
CA MET A 16 40.16 -4.32 5.26
C MET A 16 39.48 -3.86 6.55
N LEU A 17 40.20 -3.33 7.54
CA LEU A 17 39.63 -2.80 8.78
C LEU A 17 39.18 -1.33 8.66
N THR A 18 39.64 -0.58 7.68
CA THR A 18 39.19 0.80 7.43
C THR A 18 37.95 0.84 6.51
N GLY A 19 37.62 -0.26 5.82
CA GLY A 19 36.42 -0.36 4.96
C GLY A 19 35.10 -0.67 5.72
N MET A 20 35.16 -1.04 7.01
CA MET A 20 33.98 -1.36 7.83
C MET A 20 33.59 -0.32 8.88
N ALA A 21 34.30 0.80 8.98
CA ALA A 21 33.98 1.89 9.89
C ALA A 21 33.19 3.04 9.23
N GLY A 22 32.59 2.78 8.07
CA GLY A 22 31.61 3.65 7.44
C GLY A 22 30.18 3.32 7.85
N THR A 23 29.91 3.10 9.14
CA THR A 23 28.57 3.37 9.66
C THR A 23 28.35 4.86 9.52
N SER A 24 27.78 5.26 8.38
CA SER A 24 27.18 6.59 8.27
C SER A 24 26.31 6.74 9.51
N ALA A 25 26.74 7.61 10.44
CA ALA A 25 25.89 8.12 11.49
C ALA A 25 24.58 8.46 10.78
N ALA A 26 23.49 7.77 11.14
CA ALA A 26 22.17 8.05 10.59
C ALA A 26 21.96 9.53 10.87
N SER A 27 22.15 10.35 9.84
CA SER A 27 21.84 11.76 9.91
C SER A 27 20.40 11.77 10.38
N ALA A 28 20.14 12.44 11.50
CA ALA A 28 18.80 12.58 12.03
C ALA A 28 17.94 13.05 10.85
N HIS A 29 17.22 12.12 10.23
CA HIS A 29 16.47 12.38 9.00
C HIS A 29 15.44 13.44 9.35
N SER A 30 15.68 14.67 8.92
CA SER A 30 14.70 15.73 9.13
C SER A 30 13.41 15.27 8.46
N LYS A 31 12.30 15.30 9.21
CA LYS A 31 10.99 14.94 8.69
C LYS A 31 10.76 15.56 7.31
N PRO A 32 10.36 14.80 6.28
CA PRO A 32 10.12 15.35 4.95
C PRO A 32 9.03 16.43 5.02
N PRO A 33 9.08 17.48 4.20
CA PRO A 33 8.05 18.52 4.19
C PRO A 33 6.73 17.99 3.64
N PHE A 34 5.63 18.66 3.98
CA PHE A 34 4.37 18.52 3.26
C PHE A 34 4.40 19.33 1.95
N TYR A 35 3.56 18.93 0.98
CA TYR A 35 3.48 19.56 -0.33
C TYR A 35 2.06 20.05 -0.61
N PRO A 36 1.86 21.12 -1.41
CA PRO A 36 0.56 21.41 -2.01
C PRO A 36 0.12 20.24 -2.89
N ILE A 37 -1.14 19.85 -2.76
CA ILE A 37 -1.77 18.83 -3.59
C ILE A 37 -3.06 19.42 -4.13
N ASP A 38 -3.18 19.45 -5.46
CA ASP A 38 -4.36 19.92 -6.18
C ASP A 38 -5.02 18.69 -6.85
N LYS A 39 -6.32 18.50 -6.63
CA LYS A 39 -7.09 17.38 -7.21
C LYS A 39 -7.94 17.85 -8.37
N LYS A 40 -7.92 17.10 -9.47
CA LYS A 40 -8.74 17.34 -10.65
C LYS A 40 -9.47 16.06 -11.05
N THR A 41 -10.79 16.13 -11.18
CA THR A 41 -11.60 15.05 -11.75
C THR A 41 -11.47 15.05 -13.26
N ILE A 42 -11.30 13.89 -13.86
CA ILE A 42 -11.31 13.67 -15.31
C ILE A 42 -12.76 13.41 -15.73
N LYS A 43 -13.22 14.14 -16.73
CA LYS A 43 -14.54 13.89 -17.32
C LYS A 43 -14.46 12.66 -18.22
N VAL A 44 -15.36 11.72 -18.03
CA VAL A 44 -15.62 10.57 -18.89
C VAL A 44 -17.08 10.61 -19.33
N PRO A 45 -17.50 9.90 -20.38
CA PRO A 45 -18.92 9.76 -20.75
C PRO A 45 -19.76 9.28 -19.57
N SER A 46 -21.01 9.69 -19.47
CA SER A 46 -21.89 9.41 -18.32
C SER A 46 -22.31 7.94 -18.23
N ASP A 47 -22.28 7.23 -19.32
CA ASP A 47 -22.57 5.81 -19.48
C ASP A 47 -21.36 4.90 -19.25
N VAL A 48 -20.21 5.47 -18.93
CA VAL A 48 -18.96 4.75 -18.66
C VAL A 48 -18.64 4.78 -17.16
N GLN A 49 -18.37 3.62 -16.60
CA GLN A 49 -17.97 3.44 -15.20
C GLN A 49 -16.47 3.08 -15.14
N PRO A 50 -15.57 4.07 -15.09
CA PRO A 50 -14.13 3.81 -15.14
C PRO A 50 -13.65 3.00 -13.94
N TRP A 51 -12.84 1.97 -14.21
CA TRP A 51 -12.31 1.06 -13.22
C TRP A 51 -10.80 0.94 -13.36
N LEU A 52 -10.07 0.97 -12.23
CA LEU A 52 -8.62 0.80 -12.09
C LEU A 52 -7.82 1.59 -13.15
N PRO A 53 -7.85 2.93 -13.11
CA PRO A 53 -7.19 3.74 -14.12
C PRO A 53 -5.66 3.62 -14.01
N THR A 54 -4.99 3.52 -15.17
CA THR A 54 -3.52 3.45 -15.29
C THR A 54 -2.99 4.48 -16.28
N TYR A 55 -1.78 4.97 -16.07
CA TYR A 55 -1.08 5.75 -17.10
C TYR A 55 -0.45 4.82 -18.13
N THR A 56 -0.45 5.25 -19.38
CA THR A 56 0.46 4.66 -20.38
C THR A 56 1.92 4.90 -19.99
N PRO A 57 2.88 4.06 -20.42
CA PRO A 57 4.29 4.18 -20.05
C PRO A 57 4.93 5.54 -20.39
N ASP A 58 4.43 6.23 -21.41
CA ASP A 58 4.83 7.60 -21.79
C ASP A 58 4.10 8.69 -20.98
N GLY A 59 3.07 8.31 -20.21
CA GLY A 59 2.25 9.19 -19.38
C GLY A 59 1.36 10.17 -20.15
N ARG A 60 1.14 9.96 -21.44
CA ARG A 60 0.29 10.84 -22.28
C ARG A 60 -1.19 10.55 -22.11
N ASN A 61 -1.52 9.27 -21.97
CA ASN A 61 -2.89 8.79 -21.87
C ASN A 61 -3.13 8.08 -20.55
N ILE A 62 -4.40 7.95 -20.20
CA ILE A 62 -4.93 7.19 -19.09
C ILE A 62 -5.82 6.11 -19.68
N LEU A 63 -5.60 4.88 -19.28
CA LEU A 63 -6.41 3.71 -19.63
C LEU A 63 -7.29 3.34 -18.43
N PHE A 64 -8.45 2.77 -18.70
CA PHE A 64 -9.32 2.18 -17.67
C PHE A 64 -10.28 1.18 -18.33
N GLN A 65 -10.75 0.21 -17.57
CA GLN A 65 -11.87 -0.61 -17.99
C GLN A 65 -13.20 0.09 -17.69
N ASN A 66 -14.19 -0.12 -18.51
CA ASN A 66 -15.58 0.15 -18.16
C ASN A 66 -16.12 -1.01 -17.33
N GLN A 67 -16.50 -0.74 -16.08
CA GLN A 67 -17.00 -1.77 -15.17
C GLN A 67 -18.31 -2.41 -15.62
N LEU A 68 -19.06 -1.77 -16.54
CA LEU A 68 -20.35 -2.26 -16.99
C LEU A 68 -20.23 -3.37 -18.03
N ASP A 69 -19.24 -3.31 -18.90
CA ASP A 69 -19.10 -4.20 -20.06
C ASP A 69 -17.67 -4.73 -20.28
N GLY A 70 -16.72 -4.37 -19.43
CA GLY A 70 -15.32 -4.78 -19.53
C GLY A 70 -14.55 -4.14 -20.69
N SER A 71 -15.13 -3.20 -21.44
CA SER A 71 -14.44 -2.52 -22.54
C SER A 71 -13.29 -1.65 -22.01
N THR A 72 -12.21 -1.58 -22.78
CA THR A 72 -11.05 -0.74 -22.47
C THR A 72 -11.19 0.64 -23.12
N TRP A 73 -11.07 1.65 -22.32
CA TRP A 73 -11.17 3.05 -22.70
C TRP A 73 -9.86 3.79 -22.47
N THR A 74 -9.70 4.87 -23.22
CA THR A 74 -8.57 5.80 -23.05
C THR A 74 -9.04 7.24 -22.97
N THR A 75 -8.28 8.04 -22.23
CA THR A 75 -8.46 9.49 -22.17
C THR A 75 -7.12 10.20 -21.95
N THR A 76 -7.06 11.49 -22.24
CA THR A 76 -5.91 12.31 -21.89
C THR A 76 -6.03 12.85 -20.46
N LYS A 77 -4.95 13.32 -19.85
CA LYS A 77 -4.95 14.01 -18.55
C LYS A 77 -5.92 15.21 -18.47
N ALA A 78 -6.27 15.78 -19.62
CA ALA A 78 -7.23 16.88 -19.69
C ALA A 78 -8.69 16.39 -19.78
N GLY A 79 -8.93 15.10 -20.03
CA GLY A 79 -10.26 14.54 -20.31
C GLY A 79 -10.83 14.98 -21.67
N LYS A 80 -9.98 15.41 -22.62
CA LYS A 80 -10.44 16.00 -23.88
C LYS A 80 -10.56 15.02 -25.06
N LYS A 81 -9.94 13.87 -24.98
CA LYS A 81 -9.97 12.84 -26.01
C LYS A 81 -10.27 11.52 -25.31
N THR A 82 -11.54 11.29 -25.03
CA THR A 82 -12.01 10.05 -24.42
C THR A 82 -12.73 9.22 -25.47
N TYR A 83 -12.27 7.99 -25.67
CA TYR A 83 -12.88 7.04 -26.60
C TYR A 83 -12.61 5.61 -26.15
N CYS A 84 -13.42 4.70 -26.67
CA CYS A 84 -13.26 3.27 -26.45
C CYS A 84 -12.22 2.70 -27.42
N ILE A 85 -11.34 1.88 -26.91
CA ILE A 85 -10.37 1.13 -27.74
C ILE A 85 -10.99 -0.16 -28.27
N THR A 86 -11.82 -0.83 -27.45
CA THR A 86 -12.25 -2.21 -27.69
C THR A 86 -13.77 -2.41 -27.80
N CYS A 87 -14.56 -1.33 -27.90
CA CYS A 87 -16.03 -1.46 -27.94
C CYS A 87 -16.51 -2.25 -29.16
N ASP A 88 -15.85 -2.09 -30.31
CA ASP A 88 -16.25 -2.70 -31.57
C ASP A 88 -15.60 -4.07 -31.81
N PHE A 89 -14.88 -4.63 -30.84
CA PHE A 89 -14.21 -5.92 -30.96
C PHE A 89 -15.18 -7.04 -30.55
N SER A 90 -15.61 -7.83 -31.54
CA SER A 90 -16.58 -8.92 -31.35
C SER A 90 -15.98 -10.14 -30.63
N ASP A 91 -14.66 -10.29 -30.64
CA ASP A 91 -13.91 -11.38 -29.98
C ASP A 91 -13.35 -10.97 -28.61
N ARG A 92 -13.81 -9.84 -28.09
CA ARG A 92 -13.41 -9.38 -26.75
C ARG A 92 -13.83 -10.40 -25.70
N PRO A 93 -12.89 -10.90 -24.87
CA PRO A 93 -13.25 -11.76 -23.75
C PRO A 93 -14.13 -11.01 -22.74
N GLU A 94 -15.01 -11.74 -22.07
CA GLU A 94 -15.81 -11.19 -20.98
C GLU A 94 -14.92 -10.94 -19.77
N ILE A 95 -14.46 -9.70 -19.62
CA ILE A 95 -13.55 -9.27 -18.54
C ILE A 95 -14.24 -8.20 -17.73
N PHE A 96 -14.45 -8.45 -16.44
CA PHE A 96 -15.08 -7.49 -15.54
C PHE A 96 -14.18 -7.20 -14.34
N GLY A 97 -13.97 -5.90 -14.08
CA GLY A 97 -13.35 -5.42 -12.84
C GLY A 97 -11.86 -5.70 -12.69
N GLY A 98 -11.15 -5.99 -13.77
CA GLY A 98 -9.72 -6.30 -13.74
C GLY A 98 -8.80 -5.14 -14.11
N PHE A 99 -7.53 -5.43 -14.22
CA PHE A 99 -6.48 -4.48 -14.54
C PHE A 99 -6.28 -4.33 -16.04
N THR A 100 -5.88 -3.12 -16.45
CA THR A 100 -5.48 -2.83 -17.83
C THR A 100 -4.15 -2.10 -17.84
N TYR A 101 -3.12 -2.71 -18.45
CA TYR A 101 -1.78 -2.14 -18.54
C TYR A 101 -1.32 -2.08 -20.00
N ALA A 102 -0.88 -0.89 -20.44
CA ALA A 102 -0.18 -0.80 -21.71
C ALA A 102 1.26 -1.29 -21.57
N PHE A 103 1.70 -2.07 -22.56
CA PHE A 103 3.12 -2.40 -22.72
C PHE A 103 3.93 -1.17 -23.17
N PRO A 104 5.26 -1.16 -22.95
CA PRO A 104 6.11 -0.04 -23.37
C PRO A 104 6.08 0.25 -24.87
N ASP A 105 5.71 -0.72 -25.70
CA ASP A 105 5.61 -0.59 -27.15
C ASP A 105 4.34 0.14 -27.63
N ASN A 106 3.34 0.36 -26.75
CA ASN A 106 2.01 0.89 -27.09
C ASN A 106 1.29 0.10 -28.20
N LYS A 107 1.64 -1.16 -28.41
CA LYS A 107 0.98 -2.08 -29.33
C LYS A 107 0.22 -3.19 -28.62
N ARG A 108 0.47 -3.37 -27.33
CA ARG A 108 -0.12 -4.43 -26.54
C ARG A 108 -0.76 -3.86 -25.27
N LEU A 109 -1.87 -4.49 -24.86
CA LEU A 109 -2.50 -4.29 -23.56
C LEU A 109 -2.54 -5.62 -22.82
N PHE A 110 -2.08 -5.65 -21.58
CA PHE A 110 -2.44 -6.69 -20.64
C PHE A 110 -3.80 -6.35 -20.05
N VAL A 111 -4.72 -7.29 -20.06
CA VAL A 111 -6.05 -7.18 -19.46
C VAL A 111 -6.33 -8.41 -18.63
N SER A 112 -6.86 -8.24 -17.43
CA SER A 112 -7.14 -9.34 -16.53
C SER A 112 -8.53 -9.24 -15.92
N HIS A 113 -9.02 -10.36 -15.44
CA HIS A 113 -10.21 -10.46 -14.62
C HIS A 113 -9.78 -10.48 -13.14
N GLU A 114 -10.39 -9.68 -12.28
CA GLU A 114 -10.04 -9.67 -10.85
C GLU A 114 -11.12 -10.26 -9.95
N LEU A 115 -12.32 -10.44 -10.45
CA LEU A 115 -13.42 -10.95 -9.67
C LEU A 115 -13.55 -12.47 -9.75
N GLY A 116 -12.60 -13.18 -9.15
CA GLY A 116 -12.97 -14.42 -8.52
C GLY A 116 -13.87 -14.06 -7.34
N SER A 117 -15.16 -14.25 -7.44
CA SER A 117 -16.04 -14.20 -6.28
C SER A 117 -15.52 -15.20 -5.25
N LEU A 118 -15.44 -14.81 -3.98
CA LEU A 118 -15.38 -15.76 -2.89
C LEU A 118 -16.62 -16.68 -3.04
N GLY A 119 -16.46 -17.82 -3.73
CA GLY A 119 -17.53 -18.77 -3.98
C GLY A 119 -17.82 -19.15 -5.44
N GLY A 120 -17.16 -18.57 -6.44
CA GLY A 120 -17.32 -18.94 -7.85
C GLY A 120 -16.21 -19.89 -8.32
N VAL A 121 -16.54 -21.15 -8.48
CA VAL A 121 -15.64 -22.25 -8.88
C VAL A 121 -15.44 -22.30 -10.40
N ASP A 122 -15.86 -21.30 -11.16
CA ASP A 122 -15.96 -21.39 -12.61
C ASP A 122 -14.87 -20.69 -13.43
N SER A 123 -13.91 -20.01 -12.81
CA SER A 123 -12.70 -19.66 -13.54
C SER A 123 -11.74 -20.84 -13.49
N GLY A 124 -11.78 -21.65 -14.51
CA GLY A 124 -10.76 -22.67 -14.71
C GLY A 124 -9.37 -22.06 -14.59
N PRO A 125 -8.34 -22.79 -14.19
CA PRO A 125 -7.02 -22.27 -13.82
C PRO A 125 -6.27 -21.52 -14.93
N ASN A 126 -6.82 -21.34 -16.13
CA ASN A 126 -6.06 -21.04 -17.32
C ASN A 126 -6.46 -19.77 -18.09
N THR A 127 -7.48 -18.99 -17.67
CA THR A 127 -7.99 -17.91 -18.52
C THR A 127 -8.35 -16.61 -17.80
N ASP A 128 -7.62 -16.24 -16.76
CA ASP A 128 -7.93 -15.01 -16.01
C ASP A 128 -7.28 -13.75 -16.60
N ALA A 129 -6.48 -13.88 -17.65
CA ALA A 129 -5.76 -12.77 -18.27
C ALA A 129 -5.54 -12.99 -19.77
N TRP A 130 -5.51 -11.87 -20.49
CA TRP A 130 -5.24 -11.83 -21.94
C TRP A 130 -4.26 -10.72 -22.28
N ILE A 131 -3.62 -10.86 -23.44
CA ILE A 131 -2.88 -9.77 -24.05
C ILE A 131 -3.56 -9.45 -25.38
N LEU A 132 -4.06 -8.22 -25.49
CA LEU A 132 -4.54 -7.65 -26.74
C LEU A 132 -3.32 -7.14 -27.53
N GLU A 133 -3.11 -7.68 -28.72
CA GLU A 133 -2.17 -7.15 -29.71
C GLU A 133 -2.91 -6.27 -30.70
N CYS A 134 -2.41 -5.06 -30.94
CA CYS A 134 -2.98 -4.07 -31.86
C CYS A 134 -1.94 -3.61 -32.91
N SER A 135 -2.35 -3.46 -34.15
CA SER A 135 -1.54 -2.84 -35.21
C SER A 135 -2.29 -1.65 -35.79
N PRO A 136 -1.64 -0.50 -36.00
CA PRO A 136 -0.26 -0.18 -35.72
C PRO A 136 -0.01 0.16 -34.24
N SER A 137 -1.04 0.48 -33.44
CA SER A 137 -0.96 0.77 -32.00
C SER A 137 -2.30 0.56 -31.31
N ILE A 138 -2.30 0.50 -29.97
CA ILE A 138 -3.54 0.42 -29.16
C ILE A 138 -4.44 1.66 -29.31
N PHE A 139 -3.91 2.79 -29.79
CA PHE A 139 -4.67 4.04 -29.98
C PHE A 139 -5.27 4.17 -31.39
N THR A 140 -4.80 3.38 -32.34
CA THR A 140 -5.26 3.36 -33.74
C THR A 140 -5.33 1.92 -34.22
N CYS A 141 -5.98 1.05 -33.44
CA CYS A 141 -6.03 -0.38 -33.66
C CYS A 141 -6.87 -0.72 -34.89
N GLN A 142 -6.22 -1.01 -36.03
CA GLN A 142 -6.85 -1.40 -37.29
C GLN A 142 -7.01 -2.91 -37.39
N SER A 143 -6.10 -3.66 -36.79
CA SER A 143 -6.20 -5.11 -36.66
C SER A 143 -5.81 -5.51 -35.22
N HIS A 144 -6.48 -6.53 -34.68
CA HIS A 144 -6.27 -6.96 -33.33
C HIS A 144 -6.33 -8.47 -33.15
N ARG A 145 -5.76 -8.95 -32.07
CA ARG A 145 -5.86 -10.33 -31.60
C ARG A 145 -5.89 -10.34 -30.07
N TYR A 146 -6.88 -10.99 -29.47
CA TYR A 146 -6.85 -11.35 -28.07
C TYR A 146 -6.19 -12.71 -27.92
N LEU A 147 -5.13 -12.77 -27.12
CA LEU A 147 -4.38 -13.99 -26.85
C LEU A 147 -4.44 -14.29 -25.36
N PRO A 148 -4.90 -15.49 -24.97
CA PRO A 148 -4.93 -15.88 -23.56
C PRO A 148 -3.53 -15.93 -22.98
N VAL A 149 -3.41 -15.64 -21.70
CA VAL A 149 -2.17 -15.79 -20.93
C VAL A 149 -2.25 -17.07 -20.14
N ASP A 150 -1.48 -18.06 -20.59
CA ASP A 150 -1.33 -19.34 -19.90
C ASP A 150 -0.40 -19.18 -18.68
N MET A 151 -0.99 -19.36 -17.52
CA MET A 151 -0.31 -19.24 -16.22
C MET A 151 -0.13 -20.61 -15.55
N SER A 152 -0.45 -21.68 -16.26
CA SER A 152 -0.29 -23.02 -15.73
C SER A 152 1.20 -23.28 -15.44
N ASP A 153 1.45 -23.79 -14.26
CA ASP A 153 2.69 -24.46 -13.95
C ASP A 153 2.52 -25.91 -14.43
N ASP A 154 3.38 -26.36 -15.35
CA ASP A 154 3.27 -27.68 -16.00
C ASP A 154 3.45 -28.87 -15.03
N LYS A 155 3.53 -28.64 -13.72
CA LYS A 155 3.77 -29.68 -12.72
C LYS A 155 2.51 -29.97 -11.91
N ALA A 156 2.10 -31.23 -11.92
CA ALA A 156 1.08 -31.76 -11.02
C ALA A 156 1.47 -31.52 -9.55
N GLY A 157 0.52 -31.16 -8.70
CA GLY A 157 0.69 -31.06 -7.26
C GLY A 157 0.55 -29.68 -6.63
N VAL A 158 0.18 -28.65 -7.39
CA VAL A 158 -0.14 -27.35 -6.81
C VAL A 158 -1.50 -27.45 -6.08
N PRO A 159 -1.60 -27.00 -4.82
CA PRO A 159 -2.89 -26.89 -4.14
C PRO A 159 -3.88 -26.05 -4.93
N LEU A 160 -5.17 -26.32 -4.77
CA LEU A 160 -6.24 -25.62 -5.48
C LEU A 160 -6.09 -24.10 -5.32
N ILE A 161 -5.94 -23.40 -6.44
CA ILE A 161 -5.95 -21.93 -6.50
C ILE A 161 -7.40 -21.51 -6.46
N VAL A 162 -7.77 -20.78 -5.41
CA VAL A 162 -9.12 -20.25 -5.21
C VAL A 162 -9.32 -18.96 -6.02
N GLN A 163 -8.27 -18.14 -6.10
CA GLN A 163 -8.32 -16.87 -6.80
C GLN A 163 -6.91 -16.43 -7.22
N ARG A 164 -6.80 -15.85 -8.42
CA ARG A 164 -5.64 -15.05 -8.85
C ARG A 164 -6.00 -13.58 -8.84
N ARG A 165 -5.15 -12.73 -8.27
CA ARG A 165 -5.45 -11.30 -8.14
C ARG A 165 -4.19 -10.44 -8.09
N THR A 166 -4.40 -9.12 -8.03
CA THR A 166 -3.33 -8.11 -7.90
C THR A 166 -2.26 -8.21 -9.00
N TRP A 167 -2.74 -8.27 -10.24
CA TRP A 167 -1.88 -8.36 -11.43
C TRP A 167 -1.10 -7.07 -11.66
N HIS A 168 0.19 -7.19 -11.93
CA HIS A 168 1.07 -6.05 -12.21
C HIS A 168 2.04 -6.35 -13.33
N LEU A 169 1.95 -5.59 -14.42
CA LEU A 169 2.96 -5.62 -15.47
C LEU A 169 4.21 -4.87 -14.98
N ALA A 170 5.36 -5.52 -15.03
CA ALA A 170 6.62 -4.90 -14.66
C ALA A 170 7.00 -3.76 -15.63
N PRO A 171 7.79 -2.77 -15.18
CA PRO A 171 8.22 -1.66 -16.02
C PRO A 171 9.01 -2.07 -17.27
N ASP A 172 9.65 -3.23 -17.25
CA ASP A 172 10.41 -3.78 -18.39
C ASP A 172 9.50 -4.32 -19.51
N GLY A 173 8.19 -4.51 -19.22
CA GLY A 173 7.23 -5.06 -20.19
C GLY A 173 7.46 -6.53 -20.53
N VAL A 174 8.21 -7.25 -19.72
CA VAL A 174 8.56 -8.67 -19.89
C VAL A 174 8.07 -9.51 -18.71
N HIS A 175 8.10 -8.96 -17.49
CA HIS A 175 7.69 -9.68 -16.30
C HIS A 175 6.29 -9.29 -15.85
N LEU A 176 5.60 -10.26 -15.24
CA LEU A 176 4.30 -10.14 -14.62
C LEU A 176 4.42 -10.56 -13.16
N GLY A 177 3.82 -9.79 -12.27
CA GLY A 177 3.66 -10.14 -10.86
C GLY A 177 2.19 -10.30 -10.52
N TRP A 178 1.86 -11.25 -9.65
CA TRP A 178 0.49 -11.48 -9.17
C TRP A 178 0.50 -12.21 -7.83
N MET A 179 -0.68 -12.44 -7.31
CA MET A 179 -0.89 -13.24 -6.11
C MET A 179 -1.86 -14.38 -6.41
N ASP A 180 -1.54 -15.57 -5.95
CA ASP A 180 -2.46 -16.71 -5.86
C ASP A 180 -2.96 -16.85 -4.42
N ILE A 181 -4.29 -16.86 -4.24
CA ILE A 181 -4.94 -17.33 -3.02
C ILE A 181 -5.19 -18.82 -3.20
N ARG A 182 -4.49 -19.62 -2.43
CA ARG A 182 -4.64 -21.09 -2.40
C ARG A 182 -5.37 -21.50 -1.12
N LEU A 183 -5.84 -22.73 -1.05
CA LEU A 183 -6.45 -23.27 0.18
C LEU A 183 -5.48 -23.30 1.37
N ASP A 184 -4.18 -23.36 1.08
CA ASP A 184 -3.11 -23.44 2.07
C ASP A 184 -2.41 -22.10 2.34
N GLY A 185 -2.86 -20.98 1.73
CA GLY A 185 -2.32 -19.66 1.99
C GLY A 185 -2.21 -18.76 0.77
N THR A 186 -1.51 -17.64 0.91
CA THR A 186 -1.32 -16.64 -0.13
C THR A 186 0.12 -16.63 -0.65
N ILE A 187 0.28 -16.62 -1.97
CA ILE A 187 1.60 -16.66 -2.61
C ILE A 187 1.71 -15.51 -3.60
N MET A 188 2.74 -14.70 -3.43
CA MET A 188 3.15 -13.71 -4.42
C MET A 188 4.08 -14.36 -5.43
N ILE A 189 3.82 -14.15 -6.71
CA ILE A 189 4.56 -14.79 -7.79
C ILE A 189 5.03 -13.72 -8.77
N VAL A 190 6.24 -13.91 -9.28
CA VAL A 190 6.79 -13.16 -10.43
C VAL A 190 7.21 -14.17 -11.48
N GLY A 191 6.84 -13.90 -12.74
CA GLY A 191 7.19 -14.74 -13.87
C GLY A 191 7.39 -13.95 -15.15
N LYS A 192 7.92 -14.59 -16.18
CA LYS A 192 8.29 -13.99 -17.46
C LYS A 192 7.28 -14.29 -18.54
N ILE A 193 6.77 -13.27 -19.19
CA ILE A 193 5.81 -13.39 -20.30
C ILE A 193 6.55 -13.79 -21.58
N THR A 194 6.18 -14.91 -22.17
CA THR A 194 6.73 -15.41 -23.44
C THR A 194 5.61 -15.55 -24.47
N ARG A 195 5.81 -15.00 -25.69
CA ARG A 195 4.88 -15.10 -26.80
C ARG A 195 5.03 -16.46 -27.49
N LEU A 196 3.92 -17.20 -27.60
CA LEU A 196 3.77 -18.40 -28.42
C LEU A 196 2.85 -18.08 -29.61
N ASP A 197 2.63 -19.03 -30.52
CA ASP A 197 1.85 -18.76 -31.76
C ASP A 197 0.39 -18.34 -31.49
N ASP A 198 -0.28 -19.01 -30.56
CA ASP A 198 -1.70 -18.88 -30.25
C ASP A 198 -1.99 -18.28 -28.87
N ARG A 199 -0.97 -18.05 -28.05
CA ARG A 199 -1.10 -17.55 -26.67
C ARG A 199 0.18 -16.89 -26.16
N TYR A 200 0.08 -16.30 -25.00
CA TYR A 200 1.23 -16.00 -24.16
C TYR A 200 1.34 -17.05 -23.05
N LYS A 201 2.54 -17.36 -22.62
CA LYS A 201 2.80 -18.21 -21.46
C LYS A 201 3.66 -17.47 -20.45
N VAL A 202 3.35 -17.62 -19.16
CA VAL A 202 4.23 -17.13 -18.09
C VAL A 202 5.16 -18.27 -17.69
N VAL A 203 6.44 -18.07 -17.91
CA VAL A 203 7.51 -19.02 -17.61
C VAL A 203 8.39 -18.49 -16.47
N ASP A 204 9.29 -19.32 -15.95
CA ASP A 204 10.23 -18.96 -14.88
C ASP A 204 9.53 -18.38 -13.63
N GLN A 205 8.37 -18.93 -13.30
CA GLN A 205 7.58 -18.51 -12.15
C GLN A 205 8.34 -18.74 -10.86
N LYS A 206 8.38 -17.70 -9.98
CA LYS A 206 9.03 -17.74 -8.68
C LYS A 206 8.10 -17.22 -7.60
N ALA A 207 7.94 -17.97 -6.52
CA ALA A 207 7.31 -17.51 -5.30
C ALA A 207 8.26 -16.54 -4.60
N VAL A 208 7.79 -15.31 -4.35
CA VAL A 208 8.59 -14.20 -3.81
C VAL A 208 8.18 -13.78 -2.40
N ASN A 209 7.50 -14.65 -1.67
CA ASN A 209 7.27 -14.49 -0.25
C ASN A 209 8.61 -14.65 0.50
N PRO A 210 9.03 -13.70 1.35
CA PRO A 210 10.38 -13.73 1.92
C PRO A 210 10.58 -14.74 3.06
N TYR A 211 9.49 -15.13 3.74
CA TYR A 211 9.55 -15.99 4.93
C TYR A 211 8.55 -17.14 4.83
N ARG A 212 9.00 -18.33 5.23
CA ARG A 212 8.18 -19.51 5.43
C ARG A 212 8.96 -20.56 6.24
N PRO A 213 8.30 -21.44 6.97
CA PRO A 213 8.94 -22.60 7.55
C PRO A 213 9.54 -23.50 6.47
N THR A 214 10.71 -24.06 6.74
CA THR A 214 11.40 -25.00 5.85
C THR A 214 10.91 -26.44 6.04
N SER A 215 10.27 -26.70 7.18
CA SER A 215 9.67 -27.99 7.56
C SER A 215 8.65 -27.80 8.68
N PRO A 216 7.79 -28.80 8.97
CA PRO A 216 6.88 -28.75 10.12
C PRO A 216 7.59 -28.69 11.49
N THR A 217 8.89 -28.94 11.53
CA THR A 217 9.74 -28.88 12.73
C THR A 217 10.70 -27.67 12.69
N ASP A 218 10.51 -26.72 11.81
CA ASP A 218 11.34 -25.51 11.74
C ASP A 218 11.17 -24.71 13.04
N THR A 219 12.25 -24.46 13.76
CA THR A 219 12.24 -23.72 15.03
C THR A 219 12.51 -22.22 14.86
N ASN A 220 12.61 -21.72 13.62
CA ASN A 220 12.84 -20.29 13.37
C ASN A 220 11.52 -19.51 13.45
N ALA A 221 11.34 -18.76 14.54
CA ALA A 221 10.16 -17.95 14.76
C ALA A 221 9.85 -16.96 13.63
N ALA A 222 10.87 -16.39 12.98
CA ALA A 222 10.64 -15.42 11.89
C ALA A 222 9.99 -16.07 10.67
N ASN A 223 10.31 -17.35 10.38
CA ASN A 223 9.70 -18.08 9.29
C ASN A 223 8.20 -18.32 9.56
N TRP A 224 7.85 -18.75 10.77
CA TRP A 224 6.44 -18.94 11.16
C TRP A 224 5.66 -17.62 11.25
N ALA A 225 6.26 -16.58 11.81
CA ALA A 225 5.63 -15.26 11.85
C ALA A 225 5.40 -14.70 10.45
N GLY A 226 6.35 -14.85 9.54
CA GLY A 226 6.24 -14.41 8.16
C GLY A 226 5.21 -15.18 7.35
N ASP A 227 5.09 -16.48 7.59
CA ASP A 227 4.14 -17.35 6.89
C ASP A 227 2.68 -17.09 7.30
N ASN A 228 2.44 -16.62 8.50
CA ASN A 228 1.10 -16.29 8.99
C ASN A 228 0.59 -14.91 8.57
N GLN A 229 1.28 -14.22 7.67
CA GLN A 229 0.86 -12.91 7.20
C GLN A 229 0.10 -13.00 5.87
N LEU A 230 -0.85 -12.08 5.68
CA LEU A 230 -1.50 -11.89 4.39
C LEU A 230 -0.51 -11.19 3.44
N TRP A 231 0.17 -11.99 2.60
CA TRP A 231 1.07 -11.45 1.59
C TRP A 231 0.32 -11.09 0.31
N GLU A 232 0.40 -9.84 -0.10
CA GLU A 232 -0.11 -9.38 -1.39
C GLU A 232 0.92 -8.54 -2.14
N LEU A 233 1.15 -8.87 -3.41
CA LEU A 233 1.97 -8.06 -4.30
C LEU A 233 1.18 -6.82 -4.73
N LYS A 234 1.72 -5.62 -4.51
CA LYS A 234 1.00 -4.36 -4.75
C LYS A 234 1.56 -3.55 -5.92
N SER A 235 2.84 -3.65 -6.23
CA SER A 235 3.45 -3.02 -7.40
C SER A 235 4.91 -3.43 -7.58
N PHE A 236 5.47 -3.14 -8.76
CA PHE A 236 6.92 -3.11 -8.94
C PHE A 236 7.48 -1.75 -8.47
N ALA A 237 8.69 -1.76 -7.94
CA ALA A 237 9.39 -0.59 -7.42
C ALA A 237 10.82 -0.52 -7.94
N ASP A 238 11.50 0.62 -7.70
CA ASP A 238 12.92 0.83 -8.02
C ASP A 238 13.26 0.56 -9.51
N GLY A 239 12.32 0.89 -10.42
CA GLY A 239 12.47 0.65 -11.85
C GLY A 239 12.33 -0.81 -12.28
N GLY A 240 11.80 -1.67 -11.43
CA GLY A 240 11.62 -3.10 -11.65
C GLY A 240 12.54 -3.97 -10.79
N ALA A 241 13.53 -3.39 -10.10
CA ALA A 241 14.47 -4.15 -9.25
C ALA A 241 13.85 -4.70 -7.96
N SER A 242 12.68 -4.22 -7.58
CA SER A 242 11.99 -4.60 -6.34
C SER A 242 10.50 -4.70 -6.58
N ILE A 243 9.81 -5.41 -5.69
CA ILE A 243 8.35 -5.34 -5.53
C ILE A 243 7.99 -4.61 -4.25
N LEU A 244 6.83 -3.97 -4.24
CA LEU A 244 6.15 -3.50 -3.06
C LEU A 244 5.04 -4.52 -2.74
N ALA A 245 5.01 -4.97 -1.51
CA ALA A 245 4.04 -5.94 -1.02
C ALA A 245 3.43 -5.45 0.30
N VAL A 246 2.32 -6.01 0.70
CA VAL A 246 1.82 -5.93 2.07
C VAL A 246 2.12 -7.21 2.81
N GLY A 247 2.42 -7.08 4.10
CA GLY A 247 2.84 -8.16 4.99
C GLY A 247 3.81 -7.62 6.04
N GLY A 248 4.50 -8.48 6.75
CA GLY A 248 5.72 -8.13 7.50
C GLY A 248 5.59 -7.30 8.78
N GLY A 249 4.46 -7.27 9.47
CA GLY A 249 4.29 -6.55 10.72
C GLY A 249 3.85 -7.42 11.89
N ALA A 250 3.92 -6.93 13.12
CA ALA A 250 3.29 -7.56 14.26
C ALA A 250 1.78 -7.26 14.22
N TYR A 251 0.97 -8.27 13.95
CA TYR A 251 -0.50 -8.18 13.91
C TYR A 251 -1.08 -7.04 13.08
N ASN A 252 -0.34 -6.58 12.07
CA ASN A 252 -0.73 -5.45 11.27
C ASN A 252 -0.27 -5.62 9.82
N VAL A 253 -1.11 -5.22 8.87
CA VAL A 253 -0.73 -5.19 7.47
C VAL A 253 0.02 -3.91 7.20
N ASP A 254 1.30 -4.07 6.89
CA ASP A 254 2.22 -3.01 6.54
C ASP A 254 2.77 -3.20 5.14
N GLN A 255 3.28 -2.12 4.58
CA GLN A 255 4.00 -2.19 3.31
C GLN A 255 5.47 -2.56 3.53
N VAL A 256 5.91 -3.50 2.72
CA VAL A 256 7.30 -3.93 2.65
C VAL A 256 7.80 -3.88 1.21
N LYS A 257 9.05 -3.55 1.03
CA LYS A 257 9.74 -3.61 -0.27
C LYS A 257 10.69 -4.80 -0.27
N ILE A 258 10.58 -5.66 -1.29
CA ILE A 258 11.41 -6.86 -1.45
C ILE A 258 12.26 -6.68 -2.70
N ASN A 259 13.58 -6.76 -2.55
CA ASN A 259 14.49 -6.72 -3.68
C ASN A 259 14.44 -8.07 -4.41
N LEU A 260 14.19 -8.06 -5.71
CA LEU A 260 13.99 -9.29 -6.48
C LEU A 260 15.26 -10.12 -6.63
N GLU A 261 16.42 -9.50 -6.74
CA GLU A 261 17.70 -10.20 -6.87
C GLU A 261 18.12 -10.89 -5.57
N THR A 262 17.92 -10.25 -4.42
CA THR A 262 18.49 -10.69 -3.15
C THR A 262 17.49 -11.24 -2.14
N GLY A 263 16.19 -11.04 -2.36
CA GLY A 263 15.13 -11.34 -1.38
C GLY A 263 15.13 -10.39 -0.16
N LYS A 264 16.00 -9.37 -0.16
CA LYS A 264 16.10 -8.45 0.98
C LYS A 264 14.82 -7.64 1.15
N GLU A 265 14.22 -7.82 2.32
CA GLU A 265 13.07 -7.05 2.74
C GLU A 265 13.46 -5.71 3.36
N THR A 266 12.66 -4.71 3.10
CA THR A 266 12.75 -3.39 3.74
C THR A 266 11.34 -2.94 4.10
N ARG A 267 11.03 -2.86 5.40
CA ARG A 267 9.74 -2.36 5.89
C ARG A 267 9.59 -0.87 5.58
N ILE A 268 8.51 -0.51 4.93
CA ILE A 268 8.17 0.87 4.54
C ILE A 268 7.25 1.50 5.58
N THR A 269 6.23 0.79 6.02
CA THR A 269 5.29 1.29 7.03
C THR A 269 5.33 0.49 8.32
N ALA A 270 4.91 1.11 9.40
CA ALA A 270 4.77 0.51 10.71
C ALA A 270 3.72 1.28 11.53
N ASN A 271 2.76 1.89 10.84
CA ASN A 271 1.60 2.48 11.52
C ASN A 271 0.75 1.34 12.09
N PRO A 272 0.27 1.43 13.34
CA PRO A 272 -0.49 0.32 13.94
C PRO A 272 -1.88 0.09 13.32
N ASP A 273 -2.35 0.93 12.40
CA ASP A 273 -3.55 0.69 11.62
C ASP A 273 -3.19 0.17 10.22
N TRP A 274 -4.15 -0.39 9.49
CA TRP A 274 -3.98 -1.08 8.23
C TRP A 274 -3.41 -0.18 7.11
N ASP A 275 -2.29 -0.58 6.52
CA ASP A 275 -1.65 0.03 5.35
C ASP A 275 -1.66 -0.96 4.18
N GLU A 276 -2.47 -0.66 3.16
CA GLU A 276 -2.67 -1.54 2.00
C GLU A 276 -2.40 -0.76 0.71
N ASP A 277 -2.56 -1.40 -0.42
CA ASP A 277 -2.34 -0.89 -1.78
C ASP A 277 -1.30 0.22 -1.87
N GLY A 278 -0.44 0.19 -2.84
CA GLY A 278 0.50 1.27 -2.95
C GLY A 278 1.46 1.17 -4.11
N ALA A 279 2.13 2.27 -4.38
CA ALA A 279 3.25 2.29 -5.31
C ALA A 279 4.24 3.40 -5.02
N ILE A 280 5.51 3.07 -5.19
CA ILE A 280 6.60 4.01 -5.14
C ILE A 280 6.67 4.81 -6.45
N SER A 281 6.87 6.12 -6.33
CA SER A 281 6.97 7.02 -7.48
C SER A 281 8.14 6.63 -8.40
N PRO A 282 8.03 6.89 -9.73
CA PRO A 282 9.07 6.55 -10.70
C PRO A 282 10.47 7.13 -10.42
N ASP A 283 10.57 8.18 -9.60
CA ASP A 283 11.86 8.73 -9.13
C ASP A 283 12.34 8.11 -7.81
N GLY A 284 11.64 7.09 -7.28
CA GLY A 284 12.01 6.35 -6.09
C GLY A 284 11.90 7.10 -4.76
N ARG A 285 11.26 8.29 -4.71
CA ARG A 285 11.32 9.17 -3.53
C ARG A 285 10.08 9.19 -2.66
N MET A 286 8.94 8.92 -3.24
CA MET A 286 7.65 8.96 -2.55
C MET A 286 6.93 7.65 -2.72
N ASP A 287 6.06 7.38 -1.78
CA ASP A 287 5.14 6.27 -1.82
C ASP A 287 3.72 6.80 -1.60
N VAL A 288 2.77 6.26 -2.34
CA VAL A 288 1.35 6.46 -2.13
C VAL A 288 0.75 5.14 -1.71
N LEU A 289 0.08 5.14 -0.59
CA LEU A 289 -0.60 3.96 -0.03
C LEU A 289 -2.03 4.29 0.35
N TYR A 290 -2.89 3.27 0.33
CA TYR A 290 -4.20 3.33 0.94
C TYR A 290 -4.12 2.86 2.38
N SER A 291 -4.75 3.60 3.30
CA SER A 291 -4.57 3.34 4.71
C SER A 291 -5.79 3.74 5.52
N TRP A 292 -6.02 3.01 6.61
CA TRP A 292 -6.93 3.39 7.69
C TRP A 292 -6.26 4.26 8.75
N ARG A 293 -5.07 4.77 8.51
CA ARG A 293 -4.38 5.70 9.43
C ARG A 293 -5.35 6.71 10.01
N THR A 294 -5.38 6.82 11.33
CA THR A 294 -6.31 7.67 12.09
C THR A 294 -7.75 7.16 12.21
N ARG A 295 -8.06 5.93 11.76
CA ARG A 295 -9.39 5.33 11.84
C ARG A 295 -9.56 4.32 12.95
N HIS A 296 -8.45 3.79 13.45
CA HIS A 296 -8.45 2.84 14.56
C HIS A 296 -9.25 1.57 14.26
N ARG A 297 -9.07 1.02 13.04
CA ARG A 297 -9.80 -0.16 12.60
C ARG A 297 -9.24 -1.46 13.15
N VAL A 298 -7.92 -1.59 13.11
CA VAL A 298 -7.21 -2.80 13.51
C VAL A 298 -5.97 -2.51 14.36
N ASP A 299 -5.72 -1.27 14.69
CA ASP A 299 -4.52 -0.84 15.42
C ASP A 299 -4.36 -1.48 16.80
N ALA A 300 -5.44 -1.94 17.42
CA ALA A 300 -5.39 -2.72 18.66
C ALA A 300 -4.59 -4.02 18.50
N LEU A 301 -4.63 -4.64 17.31
CA LEU A 301 -3.87 -5.86 16.98
C LEU A 301 -2.37 -5.58 16.86
N GLY A 302 -2.01 -4.49 16.19
CA GLY A 302 -0.62 -4.07 15.98
C GLY A 302 -0.05 -3.16 17.07
N TRP A 303 -0.78 -2.93 18.18
CA TRP A 303 -0.39 -1.96 19.20
C TRP A 303 0.87 -2.35 19.95
N ILE A 304 1.11 -3.65 20.11
CA ILE A 304 2.25 -4.20 20.85
C ILE A 304 3.23 -4.87 19.87
N PRO A 305 4.29 -4.18 19.45
CA PRO A 305 5.20 -4.68 18.40
C PRO A 305 6.07 -5.85 18.82
N GLN A 306 6.07 -6.25 20.10
CA GLN A 306 6.82 -7.39 20.63
C GLN A 306 6.13 -8.73 20.44
N ILE A 307 4.80 -8.73 20.29
CA ILE A 307 4.04 -9.94 20.02
C ILE A 307 4.20 -10.30 18.55
N ASP A 308 4.66 -11.51 18.23
CA ASP A 308 4.76 -11.97 16.86
C ASP A 308 3.41 -12.43 16.32
N SER A 309 3.23 -12.28 15.00
CA SER A 309 1.97 -12.48 14.28
C SER A 309 1.72 -13.94 13.91
N PHE A 310 1.94 -14.88 14.85
CA PHE A 310 1.75 -16.31 14.57
C PHE A 310 0.32 -16.72 14.23
N VAL A 311 -0.66 -15.90 14.60
CA VAL A 311 -2.09 -16.14 14.31
C VAL A 311 -2.74 -14.98 13.56
N GLU A 312 -1.94 -14.11 12.94
CA GLU A 312 -2.43 -12.89 12.28
C GLU A 312 -3.36 -13.17 11.12
N MET A 313 -2.99 -14.08 10.22
CA MET A 313 -3.78 -14.40 9.04
C MET A 313 -5.20 -14.89 9.37
N PRO A 314 -5.43 -15.82 10.33
CA PRO A 314 -6.76 -16.17 10.78
C PRO A 314 -7.53 -14.99 11.39
N VAL A 315 -6.88 -14.13 12.17
CA VAL A 315 -7.49 -12.93 12.74
C VAL A 315 -7.84 -11.90 11.67
N GLY A 316 -6.94 -11.66 10.71
CA GLY A 316 -7.18 -10.81 9.56
C GLY A 316 -8.33 -11.33 8.71
N ALA A 317 -8.39 -12.63 8.44
CA ALA A 317 -9.49 -13.27 7.73
C ALA A 317 -10.84 -13.16 8.47
N ALA A 318 -10.82 -13.06 9.79
CA ALA A 318 -12.02 -12.87 10.61
C ALA A 318 -12.47 -11.40 10.64
N LEU A 319 -11.58 -10.47 10.95
CA LEU A 319 -11.95 -9.07 11.23
C LEU A 319 -12.01 -8.21 9.96
N LEU A 320 -11.06 -8.38 9.04
CA LEU A 320 -10.94 -7.52 7.88
C LEU A 320 -12.19 -7.51 6.99
N PRO A 321 -12.78 -8.65 6.58
CA PRO A 321 -13.99 -8.65 5.76
C PRO A 321 -15.13 -7.86 6.38
N PHE A 322 -15.27 -7.87 7.70
CA PHE A 322 -16.33 -7.18 8.42
C PHE A 322 -16.13 -5.68 8.48
N TYR A 323 -14.89 -5.22 8.54
CA TYR A 323 -14.58 -3.78 8.49
C TYR A 323 -14.54 -3.23 7.08
N VAL A 324 -14.15 -4.04 6.10
CA VAL A 324 -14.03 -3.65 4.69
C VAL A 324 -15.35 -3.74 3.95
N SER A 325 -16.15 -4.78 4.20
CA SER A 325 -17.42 -5.02 3.51
C SER A 325 -18.55 -4.12 3.97
N THR A 326 -18.34 -3.30 5.00
CA THR A 326 -19.37 -2.43 5.49
C THR A 326 -19.61 -1.21 4.61
N TRP A 327 -20.78 -0.95 4.43
CA TRP A 327 -21.59 -0.15 3.57
C TRP A 327 -21.45 1.33 3.76
N PRO A 328 -21.59 1.99 2.69
CA PRO A 328 -21.76 1.57 1.32
C PRO A 328 -20.43 1.50 0.64
N GLY A 329 -20.06 0.33 0.35
CA GLY A 329 -18.93 0.16 -0.49
C GLY A 329 -17.73 -0.42 0.19
N PHE A 330 -17.15 -1.27 -0.55
CA PHE A 330 -15.86 -1.84 -0.41
C PHE A 330 -14.87 -0.76 0.03
N GLN A 331 -14.11 -1.01 1.07
CA GLN A 331 -13.04 -0.12 1.52
C GLN A 331 -13.49 1.24 2.09
N CYS A 332 -14.56 1.21 2.85
CA CYS A 332 -14.97 2.33 3.66
C CYS A 332 -13.80 2.93 4.45
N ASP A 333 -13.57 4.23 4.29
CA ASP A 333 -12.53 5.01 4.96
C ASP A 333 -11.06 4.68 4.58
N LEU A 334 -10.80 3.69 3.75
CA LEU A 334 -9.48 3.48 3.19
C LEU A 334 -9.15 4.67 2.28
N SER A 335 -8.14 5.43 2.64
CA SER A 335 -7.82 6.71 1.99
C SER A 335 -6.38 6.74 1.48
N PRO A 336 -6.11 7.43 0.36
CA PRO A 336 -4.75 7.54 -0.17
C PRO A 336 -3.91 8.53 0.65
N TRP A 337 -2.74 8.08 1.07
CA TRP A 337 -1.76 8.86 1.83
C TRP A 337 -0.44 8.90 1.09
N LEU A 338 0.23 10.05 1.15
CA LEU A 338 1.57 10.26 0.63
C LEU A 338 2.58 10.20 1.77
N ILE A 339 3.55 9.30 1.65
CA ILE A 339 4.70 9.19 2.56
C ILE A 339 6.01 9.24 1.78
N SER A 340 7.12 9.25 2.48
CA SER A 340 8.45 9.03 1.86
C SER A 340 8.63 7.54 1.55
N SER A 341 9.25 7.19 0.43
CA SER A 341 9.67 5.81 0.13
C SER A 341 10.72 5.25 1.10
N ALA A 342 11.36 6.14 1.89
CA ALA A 342 12.22 5.74 3.00
C ALA A 342 11.42 5.30 4.25
N GLY A 343 10.10 5.32 4.17
CA GLY A 343 9.19 4.84 5.18
C GLY A 343 8.63 5.89 6.14
N ASP A 344 7.78 5.45 7.04
CA ASP A 344 7.08 6.27 8.03
C ASP A 344 7.81 6.40 9.37
N MET A 345 9.11 6.04 9.41
CA MET A 345 9.96 6.11 10.62
C MET A 345 9.41 5.28 11.79
N GLY A 346 8.94 4.07 11.53
CA GLY A 346 8.36 3.19 12.55
C GLY A 346 7.01 3.73 13.07
N GLY A 347 6.14 4.16 12.18
CA GLY A 347 4.82 4.70 12.51
C GLY A 347 4.80 6.12 13.08
N LYS A 348 5.96 6.78 13.20
CA LYS A 348 6.06 8.16 13.75
C LYS A 348 5.62 9.25 12.78
N LEU A 349 5.55 8.96 11.49
CA LEU A 349 5.10 9.87 10.46
C LEU A 349 3.75 9.43 9.91
N ILE A 350 2.73 10.21 10.16
CA ILE A 350 1.38 9.89 9.68
C ILE A 350 1.22 10.02 8.15
N GLY A 351 2.07 10.80 7.49
CA GLY A 351 1.92 11.08 6.06
C GLY A 351 1.02 12.27 5.76
N GLN A 352 0.68 12.45 4.48
CA GLN A 352 -0.21 13.51 4.00
C GLN A 352 -1.34 12.90 3.18
N PRO A 353 -2.63 13.15 3.52
CA PRO A 353 -3.72 12.66 2.71
C PRO A 353 -3.72 13.31 1.33
N LEU A 354 -3.85 12.51 0.27
CA LEU A 354 -4.00 13.02 -1.10
C LEU A 354 -5.43 13.47 -1.37
N ASN A 355 -6.39 12.90 -0.65
CA ASN A 355 -7.79 13.17 -0.85
C ASN A 355 -8.40 13.66 0.46
N VAL A 356 -8.97 14.86 0.44
CA VAL A 356 -9.62 15.49 1.57
C VAL A 356 -10.98 16.03 1.15
N TYR A 357 -11.95 15.99 2.05
CA TYR A 357 -13.32 16.36 1.73
C TYR A 357 -13.85 17.45 2.64
N PRO A 358 -14.76 18.31 2.13
CA PRO A 358 -15.58 19.15 2.97
C PRO A 358 -16.47 18.30 3.87
N GLN A 359 -16.76 18.76 5.06
CA GLN A 359 -17.50 18.03 6.10
C GLN A 359 -18.85 17.43 5.69
N ASN A 360 -19.47 17.91 4.63
CA ASN A 360 -20.85 17.58 4.26
C ASN A 360 -20.97 16.78 2.95
N ASN A 361 -19.85 16.39 2.31
CA ASN A 361 -19.92 15.61 1.08
C ASN A 361 -19.72 14.12 1.35
N LEU A 362 -20.64 13.34 0.85
CA LEU A 362 -20.48 11.90 0.69
C LEU A 362 -19.19 11.64 -0.09
N THR A 363 -18.36 10.81 0.43
CA THR A 363 -17.05 10.59 -0.14
C THR A 363 -17.04 9.52 -1.18
N PRO A 364 -16.29 9.73 -2.25
CA PRO A 364 -15.91 8.64 -3.13
C PRO A 364 -15.04 7.61 -2.41
N GLY A 365 -15.34 6.35 -2.60
CA GLY A 365 -14.42 5.25 -2.28
C GLY A 365 -13.25 5.27 -3.24
N ASN A 366 -12.10 4.79 -2.83
CA ASN A 366 -10.86 4.88 -3.59
C ASN A 366 -10.22 3.50 -3.72
N ASN A 367 -9.73 3.18 -4.92
CA ASN A 367 -8.87 2.04 -5.18
C ASN A 367 -7.65 2.49 -5.98
N LEU A 368 -6.53 1.82 -5.76
CA LEU A 368 -5.32 2.00 -6.55
C LEU A 368 -5.08 0.79 -7.46
N SER A 369 -4.44 1.03 -8.58
CA SER A 369 -4.13 0.02 -9.58
C SER A 369 -2.63 -0.06 -9.85
N GLY A 370 -1.88 -0.54 -8.87
CA GLY A 370 -0.46 -0.84 -9.02
C GLY A 370 0.44 0.34 -9.42
N ASN A 371 1.61 0.04 -9.96
CA ASN A 371 2.66 1.02 -10.24
C ASN A 371 2.34 2.01 -11.37
N GLN A 372 1.44 1.69 -12.28
CA GLN A 372 1.07 2.58 -13.39
C GLN A 372 0.06 3.67 -13.02
N PHE A 373 -0.34 3.81 -11.77
CA PHE A 373 -1.10 4.98 -11.36
C PHE A 373 -0.25 6.23 -11.05
N TRP A 374 1.07 6.10 -10.93
CA TRP A 374 1.97 7.24 -10.99
C TRP A 374 2.25 7.65 -12.42
N SER A 375 2.10 8.93 -12.71
CA SER A 375 2.63 9.47 -13.97
C SER A 375 4.17 9.39 -13.99
N PRO A 376 4.79 9.14 -15.15
CA PRO A 376 6.25 9.12 -15.28
C PRO A 376 6.98 10.39 -14.78
N ASN A 377 6.27 11.52 -14.63
CA ASN A 377 6.81 12.75 -14.05
C ASN A 377 6.94 12.71 -12.53
N SER A 378 6.48 11.66 -11.87
CA SER A 378 6.52 11.46 -10.41
C SER A 378 5.80 12.55 -9.60
N ARG A 379 4.81 13.23 -10.17
CA ARG A 379 4.03 14.30 -9.54
C ARG A 379 2.53 14.10 -9.58
N ASP A 380 2.03 13.33 -10.55
CA ASP A 380 0.61 13.09 -10.72
C ASP A 380 0.28 11.66 -10.33
N VAL A 381 -0.75 11.49 -9.53
CA VAL A 381 -1.26 10.19 -9.07
C VAL A 381 -2.70 10.07 -9.53
N LEU A 382 -3.04 8.95 -10.16
CA LEU A 382 -4.42 8.60 -10.47
C LEU A 382 -5.13 8.10 -9.21
N LEU A 383 -6.37 8.53 -9.06
CA LEU A 383 -7.27 8.09 -8.02
C LEU A 383 -8.55 7.60 -8.68
N GLN A 384 -9.01 6.43 -8.31
CA GLN A 384 -10.36 6.01 -8.59
C GLN A 384 -11.26 6.42 -7.43
N GLU A 385 -12.32 7.12 -7.72
CA GLU A 385 -13.28 7.57 -6.73
C GLU A 385 -14.64 6.94 -7.00
N ARG A 386 -15.33 6.52 -5.95
CA ARG A 386 -16.71 6.04 -5.99
C ARG A 386 -17.59 6.93 -5.16
N THR A 387 -18.82 7.17 -5.61
CA THR A 387 -19.82 7.84 -4.79
C THR A 387 -20.26 6.88 -3.68
N ARG A 388 -20.27 7.36 -2.44
CA ARG A 388 -20.88 6.59 -1.34
C ARG A 388 -22.36 6.46 -1.58
N THR A 389 -22.85 5.23 -1.47
CA THR A 389 -24.27 4.95 -1.43
C THR A 389 -24.77 4.97 0.03
N ILE A 390 -26.07 5.13 0.21
CA ILE A 390 -26.70 4.96 1.52
C ILE A 390 -26.55 3.48 1.93
N PRO A 391 -26.34 3.19 3.23
CA PRO A 391 -26.29 1.80 3.69
C PRO A 391 -27.48 0.99 3.19
N ALA A 392 -27.20 -0.13 2.56
CA ALA A 392 -28.23 -1.02 2.07
C ALA A 392 -28.74 -1.90 3.23
N PRO A 393 -30.05 -2.14 3.34
CA PRO A 393 -30.61 -2.94 4.42
C PRO A 393 -30.27 -4.44 4.29
N THR A 394 -29.91 -4.91 3.10
CA THR A 394 -29.56 -6.31 2.82
C THR A 394 -28.31 -6.44 1.95
N LEU A 395 -27.67 -7.60 1.99
CA LEU A 395 -26.55 -7.91 1.11
C LEU A 395 -26.95 -7.85 -0.38
N SER A 396 -28.14 -8.33 -0.72
CA SER A 396 -28.65 -8.28 -2.10
C SER A 396 -28.82 -6.86 -2.61
N GLU A 397 -29.40 -5.98 -1.78
CA GLU A 397 -29.54 -4.56 -2.11
C GLU A 397 -28.16 -3.88 -2.26
N HIS A 398 -27.20 -4.29 -1.46
CA HIS A 398 -25.84 -3.81 -1.60
C HIS A 398 -25.21 -4.16 -2.95
N VAL A 399 -25.26 -5.43 -3.30
CA VAL A 399 -24.71 -5.89 -4.59
C VAL A 399 -25.35 -5.09 -5.73
N ARG A 400 -26.66 -4.88 -5.67
CA ARG A 400 -27.40 -4.07 -6.63
C ARG A 400 -26.90 -2.61 -6.64
N GLN A 401 -26.75 -1.97 -5.49
CA GLN A 401 -26.28 -0.58 -5.39
C GLN A 401 -24.83 -0.43 -5.82
N LYS A 402 -23.97 -1.42 -5.60
CA LYS A 402 -22.58 -1.42 -6.04
C LYS A 402 -22.46 -1.28 -7.56
N GLY A 403 -23.33 -1.94 -8.32
CA GLY A 403 -23.40 -1.78 -9.77
C GLY A 403 -23.91 -0.41 -10.24
N LEU A 404 -24.60 0.33 -9.39
CA LEU A 404 -25.17 1.65 -9.71
C LEU A 404 -24.31 2.83 -9.25
N THR A 405 -23.26 2.60 -8.48
CA THR A 405 -22.43 3.68 -7.93
C THR A 405 -21.52 4.27 -8.98
N PRO A 406 -21.66 5.54 -9.35
CA PRO A 406 -20.81 6.17 -10.36
C PRO A 406 -19.34 6.18 -9.93
N ASN A 407 -18.49 5.58 -10.76
CA ASN A 407 -17.05 5.69 -10.62
C ASN A 407 -16.53 6.92 -11.38
N ARG A 408 -15.46 7.49 -10.89
CA ARG A 408 -14.78 8.57 -11.60
C ARG A 408 -13.28 8.50 -11.39
N VAL A 409 -12.55 9.02 -12.36
CA VAL A 409 -11.10 9.15 -12.31
C VAL A 409 -10.73 10.56 -11.86
N ALA A 410 -9.80 10.67 -10.93
CA ALA A 410 -9.19 11.94 -10.56
C ALA A 410 -7.67 11.85 -10.64
N ILE A 411 -7.04 13.02 -10.79
CA ILE A 411 -5.58 13.19 -10.70
C ILE A 411 -5.29 14.05 -9.48
N ALA A 412 -4.47 13.54 -8.57
CA ALA A 412 -3.85 14.33 -7.52
C ALA A 412 -2.47 14.82 -8.01
N HIS A 413 -2.34 16.12 -8.24
CA HIS A 413 -1.07 16.76 -8.59
C HIS A 413 -0.33 17.19 -7.33
N ILE A 414 0.86 16.64 -7.11
CA ILE A 414 1.71 16.92 -5.95
C ILE A 414 2.77 17.94 -6.37
N GLU A 415 2.71 19.15 -5.84
CA GLU A 415 3.63 20.22 -6.17
C GLU A 415 4.97 20.07 -5.43
N ARG A 416 5.72 19.04 -5.78
CA ARG A 416 7.03 18.68 -5.22
C ARG A 416 8.15 18.77 -6.25
N PRO A 417 9.42 18.93 -5.81
CA PRO A 417 10.56 18.66 -6.68
C PRO A 417 10.62 17.17 -7.00
N ALA A 418 10.40 16.79 -8.25
CA ALA A 418 10.61 15.42 -8.69
C ALA A 418 12.10 15.20 -9.01
N GLY A 419 12.59 14.00 -8.71
CA GLY A 419 13.88 13.52 -9.16
C GLY A 419 13.85 13.07 -10.63
N LYS A 420 14.99 12.61 -11.11
CA LYS A 420 15.06 11.90 -12.38
C LYS A 420 14.36 10.54 -12.22
N LYS A 421 13.56 10.14 -13.21
CA LYS A 421 12.97 8.80 -13.28
C LYS A 421 14.10 7.77 -13.19
N LEU A 422 13.92 6.74 -12.37
CA LEU A 422 14.86 5.63 -12.27
C LEU A 422 14.94 4.89 -13.61
N LYS A 423 16.11 4.31 -13.89
CA LYS A 423 16.29 3.46 -15.07
C LYS A 423 15.45 2.19 -14.88
N VAL A 424 14.77 1.78 -15.93
CA VAL A 424 14.13 0.47 -15.98
C VAL A 424 15.21 -0.59 -16.06
N VAL A 425 15.08 -1.62 -15.23
CA VAL A 425 15.93 -2.80 -15.21
C VAL A 425 15.05 -4.05 -15.38
N SER A 426 15.66 -5.17 -15.68
CA SER A 426 14.95 -6.47 -15.71
C SER A 426 14.43 -6.78 -14.30
N SER A 427 13.22 -7.35 -14.25
CA SER A 427 12.59 -7.81 -13.01
C SER A 427 12.83 -9.30 -12.75
N ASP A 428 13.96 -9.82 -13.23
CA ASP A 428 14.40 -11.18 -12.94
C ASP A 428 14.52 -11.41 -11.43
N VAL A 429 14.13 -12.60 -11.01
CA VAL A 429 14.16 -13.00 -9.60
C VAL A 429 15.39 -13.86 -9.32
N GLY A 430 16.16 -13.49 -8.29
CA GLY A 430 17.37 -14.20 -7.91
C GLY A 430 17.11 -15.62 -7.35
N GLY A 431 18.20 -16.35 -7.13
CA GLY A 431 18.16 -17.76 -6.72
C GLY A 431 17.62 -18.03 -5.30
N TRP A 432 17.27 -16.99 -4.54
CA TRP A 432 16.65 -17.12 -3.21
C TRP A 432 15.19 -17.57 -3.28
N ALA A 433 14.49 -17.27 -4.37
CA ALA A 433 13.09 -17.61 -4.57
C ALA A 433 12.96 -19.01 -5.21
N ILE A 434 11.86 -19.66 -4.95
CA ILE A 434 11.59 -21.04 -5.36
C ILE A 434 10.42 -21.10 -6.33
N PRO A 435 10.29 -22.19 -7.11
CA PRO A 435 9.09 -22.42 -7.91
C PRO A 435 7.83 -22.45 -7.03
N PRO A 436 6.68 -21.91 -7.51
CA PRO A 436 5.42 -21.93 -6.75
C PRO A 436 4.97 -23.33 -6.34
N THR A 437 5.30 -24.36 -7.15
CA THR A 437 5.05 -25.78 -6.86
C THR A 437 5.84 -26.32 -5.68
N GLN A 438 6.88 -25.64 -5.25
CA GLN A 438 7.71 -26.00 -4.07
C GLN A 438 7.41 -25.11 -2.87
N TYR A 439 6.50 -24.15 -3.01
CA TYR A 439 6.06 -23.28 -1.92
C TYR A 439 4.82 -23.85 -1.26
N PHE A 440 4.95 -24.26 -0.02
CA PHE A 440 3.86 -24.80 0.79
C PHE A 440 3.77 -23.95 2.07
N PRO A 441 2.82 -23.01 2.15
CA PRO A 441 2.55 -22.31 3.39
C PRO A 441 2.14 -23.30 4.48
N SER A 442 2.57 -23.04 5.71
CA SER A 442 2.23 -23.88 6.85
C SER A 442 0.81 -23.66 7.37
N VAL A 443 0.18 -22.58 6.97
CA VAL A 443 -1.19 -22.24 7.37
C VAL A 443 -2.17 -23.30 6.87
N GLY A 444 -2.92 -23.90 7.81
CA GLY A 444 -3.87 -24.97 7.51
C GLY A 444 -3.30 -26.37 7.55
N SER A 445 -2.03 -26.55 7.87
CA SER A 445 -1.46 -27.86 8.17
C SER A 445 -1.63 -28.21 9.67
N ASN A 446 -1.86 -29.50 9.97
CA ASN A 446 -1.83 -29.98 11.36
C ASN A 446 -0.37 -30.01 11.84
N THR A 447 0.01 -29.00 12.62
CA THR A 447 1.38 -28.81 13.07
C THR A 447 1.42 -28.42 14.55
N SER A 448 2.37 -28.99 15.27
CA SER A 448 2.73 -28.57 16.63
C SER A 448 4.23 -28.38 16.67
N VAL A 449 4.71 -27.18 16.98
CA VAL A 449 6.13 -26.84 16.98
C VAL A 449 6.45 -25.79 18.04
N THR A 450 7.61 -25.93 18.69
CA THR A 450 8.19 -24.90 19.56
C THR A 450 9.21 -24.09 18.78
N VAL A 451 8.98 -22.79 18.66
CA VAL A 451 9.88 -21.86 17.96
C VAL A 451 10.69 -21.02 18.95
N ASN A 452 11.90 -20.65 18.56
CA ASN A 452 12.82 -19.89 19.41
C ASN A 452 12.71 -18.39 19.15
N GLY A 453 12.57 -17.60 20.20
CA GLY A 453 12.69 -16.15 20.10
C GLY A 453 14.10 -15.74 19.66
N LYS A 454 14.22 -14.70 18.87
CA LYS A 454 15.49 -14.21 18.30
C LYS A 454 16.58 -13.98 19.34
N ALA A 455 16.22 -13.59 20.56
CA ALA A 455 17.15 -13.30 21.67
C ALA A 455 16.84 -14.14 22.92
N GLY A 456 16.02 -15.20 22.81
CA GLY A 456 15.69 -16.13 23.88
C GLY A 456 14.19 -16.35 24.06
N GLY A 457 13.86 -17.25 24.99
CA GLY A 457 12.50 -17.73 25.20
C GLY A 457 11.93 -18.51 24.01
N THR A 458 10.71 -18.99 24.15
CA THR A 458 10.07 -19.82 23.13
C THR A 458 8.60 -19.43 22.92
N ALA A 459 8.03 -19.88 21.82
CA ALA A 459 6.59 -19.91 21.61
C ALA A 459 6.18 -21.30 21.09
N ASP A 460 5.17 -21.89 21.72
CA ASP A 460 4.56 -23.14 21.26
C ASP A 460 3.45 -22.81 20.29
N LEU A 461 3.56 -23.27 19.05
CA LEU A 461 2.61 -23.04 17.98
C LEU A 461 1.83 -24.30 17.69
N ILE A 462 0.50 -24.21 17.65
CA ILE A 462 -0.38 -25.33 17.31
C ILE A 462 -1.34 -24.86 16.23
N TYR A 463 -1.28 -25.51 15.07
CA TYR A 463 -2.17 -25.29 13.94
C TYR A 463 -2.95 -26.56 13.64
N THR A 464 -4.27 -26.50 13.58
CA THR A 464 -5.15 -27.63 13.24
C THR A 464 -6.16 -27.23 12.20
N GLY A 465 -6.47 -28.14 11.28
CA GLY A 465 -7.44 -27.90 10.22
C GLY A 465 -6.93 -26.98 9.11
N ASN A 466 -7.78 -26.11 8.61
CA ASN A 466 -7.52 -25.18 7.50
C ASN A 466 -8.32 -23.89 7.68
N LEU A 467 -8.19 -22.91 6.77
CA LEU A 467 -8.88 -21.62 6.87
C LEU A 467 -10.41 -21.73 6.81
N LYS A 468 -10.98 -22.82 6.33
CA LYS A 468 -12.43 -23.07 6.34
C LYS A 468 -12.92 -23.51 7.72
N GLU A 469 -12.15 -24.37 8.36
CA GLU A 469 -12.42 -24.86 9.72
C GLU A 469 -11.09 -25.24 10.38
N GLY A 470 -10.82 -24.75 11.59
CA GLY A 470 -9.56 -25.02 12.25
C GLY A 470 -9.34 -24.15 13.49
N SER A 471 -8.19 -24.34 14.09
CA SER A 471 -7.71 -23.54 15.21
C SER A 471 -6.22 -23.26 15.10
N TRP A 472 -5.83 -22.10 15.58
CA TRP A 472 -4.45 -21.60 15.57
C TRP A 472 -4.14 -21.01 16.93
N SER A 473 -3.05 -21.41 17.55
CA SER A 473 -2.64 -20.88 18.84
C SER A 473 -1.14 -20.65 18.91
N SER A 474 -0.76 -19.69 19.75
CA SER A 474 0.61 -19.50 20.22
C SER A 474 0.60 -19.31 21.72
N GLU A 475 1.52 -20.00 22.41
CA GLU A 475 1.77 -19.83 23.83
C GLU A 475 3.21 -19.37 24.03
N PHE A 476 3.40 -18.18 24.58
CA PHE A 476 4.70 -17.51 24.72
C PHE A 476 5.29 -17.79 26.11
N HIS A 477 6.56 -18.18 26.13
CA HIS A 477 7.34 -18.49 27.34
C HIS A 477 8.61 -17.64 27.37
N ASP A 478 8.58 -16.51 28.05
CA ASP A 478 9.66 -15.51 28.09
C ASP A 478 10.21 -15.17 26.70
N TYR A 479 9.34 -15.21 25.71
CA TYR A 479 9.69 -14.98 24.31
C TYR A 479 10.25 -13.57 24.12
N THR A 480 11.44 -13.44 23.52
CA THR A 480 12.08 -12.13 23.38
C THR A 480 12.83 -11.97 22.04
N LYS A 481 12.69 -10.78 21.44
CA LYS A 481 13.39 -10.36 20.22
C LYS A 481 14.67 -9.56 20.53
N ASP A 482 14.80 -8.97 21.70
CA ASP A 482 15.87 -8.03 22.08
C ASP A 482 16.61 -8.42 23.37
N GLY A 483 16.21 -9.52 24.02
CA GLY A 483 16.75 -9.96 25.30
C GLY A 483 16.45 -9.05 26.49
N LYS A 484 15.53 -8.09 26.33
CA LYS A 484 15.21 -7.08 27.36
C LYS A 484 13.72 -6.90 27.59
N THR A 485 12.91 -7.29 26.60
CA THR A 485 11.45 -7.22 26.64
C THR A 485 10.92 -8.63 26.41
N PHE A 486 10.12 -9.14 27.33
CA PHE A 486 9.68 -10.52 27.37
C PHE A 486 8.17 -10.61 27.21
N VAL A 487 7.71 -11.60 26.44
CA VAL A 487 6.30 -11.88 26.16
C VAL A 487 5.93 -13.22 26.78
N ASN A 488 4.82 -13.27 27.51
CA ASN A 488 4.24 -14.46 28.13
C ASN A 488 2.73 -14.51 27.91
N GLY A 489 2.17 -15.72 27.83
CA GLY A 489 0.74 -15.92 27.70
C GLY A 489 0.31 -16.48 26.35
N THR A 490 -1.00 -16.50 26.09
CA THR A 490 -1.59 -17.21 24.97
C THR A 490 -2.33 -16.28 23.99
N TYR A 491 -2.26 -16.64 22.72
CA TYR A 491 -3.07 -16.04 21.66
C TYR A 491 -3.67 -17.16 20.80
N TYR A 492 -4.97 -17.08 20.52
CA TYR A 492 -5.74 -18.14 19.91
C TYR A 492 -6.77 -17.57 18.92
N ALA A 493 -6.93 -18.23 17.80
CA ALA A 493 -8.03 -18.04 16.88
C ALA A 493 -8.60 -19.39 16.43
N SER A 494 -9.91 -19.44 16.16
CA SER A 494 -10.53 -20.62 15.56
C SER A 494 -11.70 -20.23 14.65
N ARG A 495 -12.01 -21.13 13.72
CA ARG A 495 -13.19 -21.07 12.88
C ARG A 495 -13.86 -22.42 12.85
N THR A 496 -15.21 -22.45 13.00
CA THR A 496 -16.00 -23.66 12.82
C THR A 496 -16.45 -23.80 11.37
N SER A 497 -16.94 -25.00 10.99
CA SER A 497 -17.53 -25.26 9.66
C SER A 497 -18.72 -24.35 9.35
N GLU A 498 -19.46 -23.93 10.37
CA GLU A 498 -20.58 -22.97 10.25
C GLU A 498 -20.10 -21.52 10.09
N GLY A 499 -18.79 -21.30 10.08
CA GLY A 499 -18.21 -19.98 9.89
C GLY A 499 -18.18 -19.09 11.14
N VAL A 500 -18.35 -19.67 12.32
CA VAL A 500 -18.18 -18.95 13.60
C VAL A 500 -16.69 -18.77 13.90
N TRP A 501 -16.26 -17.52 14.07
CA TRP A 501 -14.91 -17.19 14.49
C TRP A 501 -14.84 -16.90 15.97
N THR A 502 -13.77 -17.38 16.61
CA THR A 502 -13.41 -17.04 17.99
C THR A 502 -11.98 -16.54 18.04
N ILE A 503 -11.74 -15.43 18.74
CA ILE A 503 -10.41 -14.85 18.95
C ILE A 503 -10.23 -14.63 20.45
N LYS A 504 -9.21 -15.23 21.05
CA LYS A 504 -8.86 -15.08 22.47
C LYS A 504 -7.40 -14.70 22.62
N ALA A 505 -7.11 -13.83 23.58
CA ALA A 505 -5.74 -13.50 23.96
C ALA A 505 -5.69 -13.16 25.46
N ASP A 506 -4.65 -13.64 26.10
CA ASP A 506 -4.19 -13.18 27.42
C ASP A 506 -2.67 -13.18 27.41
N VAL A 507 -2.10 -12.07 26.90
CA VAL A 507 -0.67 -11.90 26.71
C VAL A 507 -0.17 -10.74 27.55
N THR A 508 0.95 -10.96 28.25
CA THR A 508 1.63 -9.95 29.07
C THR A 508 3.02 -9.67 28.51
N VAL A 509 3.41 -8.41 28.53
CA VAL A 509 4.76 -7.94 28.14
C VAL A 509 5.43 -7.33 29.36
N THR A 510 6.66 -7.76 29.66
CA THR A 510 7.44 -7.33 30.82
C THR A 510 8.87 -6.94 30.43
N GLY A 511 9.60 -6.32 31.35
CA GLY A 511 10.99 -5.92 31.15
C GLY A 511 11.14 -4.45 30.74
N ARG A 512 11.96 -4.18 29.70
CA ARG A 512 12.22 -2.81 29.21
C ARG A 512 10.96 -2.09 28.77
N HIS A 513 10.04 -2.80 28.15
CA HIS A 513 8.71 -2.35 27.81
C HIS A 513 7.70 -3.19 28.58
N THR A 514 6.53 -2.61 28.85
CA THR A 514 5.45 -3.29 29.58
C THR A 514 4.16 -3.18 28.81
N GLY A 515 3.32 -4.21 28.90
CA GLY A 515 2.04 -4.19 28.19
C GLY A 515 1.18 -5.41 28.48
N SER A 516 -0.02 -5.38 27.90
CA SER A 516 -0.93 -6.52 27.92
C SER A 516 -1.86 -6.49 26.72
N LEU A 517 -2.16 -7.67 26.15
CA LEU A 517 -3.19 -7.88 25.15
C LEU A 517 -4.22 -8.85 25.73
N LYS A 518 -5.47 -8.41 25.85
CA LYS A 518 -6.59 -9.25 26.26
C LYS A 518 -7.67 -9.19 25.21
N ALA A 519 -8.12 -10.36 24.76
CA ALA A 519 -9.20 -10.49 23.79
C ALA A 519 -10.13 -11.65 24.18
N ASP A 520 -11.41 -11.44 23.98
CA ASP A 520 -12.44 -12.49 23.96
C ASP A 520 -13.50 -12.01 22.96
N ILE A 521 -13.40 -12.48 21.73
CA ILE A 521 -14.23 -12.05 20.61
C ILE A 521 -14.86 -13.28 19.97
N LYS A 522 -16.16 -13.22 19.75
CA LYS A 522 -16.90 -14.15 18.92
C LYS A 522 -17.53 -13.41 17.74
N ILE A 523 -17.39 -13.96 16.54
CA ILE A 523 -17.98 -13.42 15.32
C ILE A 523 -18.79 -14.55 14.69
N GLU A 524 -20.07 -14.32 14.47
CA GLU A 524 -20.99 -15.30 13.91
C GLU A 524 -21.89 -14.69 12.84
N GLY A 525 -22.57 -15.54 12.07
CA GLY A 525 -23.44 -15.10 10.98
C GLY A 525 -24.56 -14.19 11.46
N GLY A 526 -24.94 -13.26 10.61
CA GLY A 526 -26.06 -12.32 10.77
C GLY A 526 -26.45 -11.77 9.40
N ASP A 527 -27.66 -11.22 9.28
CA ASP A 527 -28.13 -10.58 8.07
C ASP A 527 -28.45 -9.10 8.38
N PRO A 528 -27.89 -8.13 7.65
CA PRO A 528 -26.95 -8.27 6.51
C PRO A 528 -25.48 -8.38 6.92
N LEU A 529 -25.16 -8.29 8.20
CA LEU A 529 -23.79 -8.25 8.70
C LEU A 529 -23.60 -9.27 9.81
N PRO A 530 -22.41 -9.89 9.90
CA PRO A 530 -22.05 -10.73 11.04
C PRO A 530 -22.17 -9.97 12.37
N ILE A 531 -22.45 -10.70 13.42
CA ILE A 531 -22.54 -10.20 14.77
C ILE A 531 -21.21 -10.45 15.47
N MET A 532 -20.62 -9.40 16.01
CA MET A 532 -19.43 -9.49 16.88
C MET A 532 -19.83 -9.22 18.32
N THR A 533 -19.50 -10.16 19.20
CA THR A 533 -19.63 -10.03 20.65
C THR A 533 -18.28 -10.06 21.34
N GLY A 534 -18.20 -9.57 22.59
CA GLY A 534 -16.94 -9.47 23.29
C GLY A 534 -16.12 -8.24 22.91
N GLY A 535 -14.80 -8.33 23.05
CA GLY A 535 -13.92 -7.21 22.74
C GLY A 535 -12.45 -7.48 22.93
N MET A 536 -11.63 -6.45 22.69
CA MET A 536 -10.18 -6.50 22.82
C MET A 536 -9.65 -5.26 23.55
N THR A 537 -8.61 -5.45 24.34
CA THR A 537 -7.87 -4.36 24.99
C THR A 537 -6.39 -4.61 24.83
N ALA A 538 -5.67 -3.63 24.30
CA ALA A 538 -4.21 -3.64 24.23
C ALA A 538 -3.66 -2.41 24.98
N ILE A 539 -2.64 -2.63 25.81
CA ILE A 539 -1.93 -1.59 26.54
C ILE A 539 -0.43 -1.79 26.29
N TYR A 540 0.28 -0.72 26.01
CA TYR A 540 1.72 -0.76 25.81
C TYR A 540 2.37 0.50 26.35
N ASP A 541 3.35 0.36 27.25
CA ASP A 541 4.01 1.45 27.99
C ASP A 541 3.01 2.45 28.58
N GLY A 542 1.97 1.92 29.23
CA GLY A 542 0.90 2.70 29.85
C GLY A 542 -0.09 3.35 28.88
N LYS A 543 0.07 3.18 27.57
CA LYS A 543 -0.86 3.71 26.57
C LYS A 543 -1.83 2.62 26.13
N LYS A 544 -3.12 2.90 26.22
CA LYS A 544 -4.18 2.02 25.78
C LYS A 544 -4.47 2.24 24.29
N ALA A 545 -4.59 1.14 23.55
CA ALA A 545 -5.10 1.19 22.19
C ALA A 545 -6.56 1.70 22.17
N PRO A 546 -6.99 2.38 21.11
CA PRO A 546 -8.39 2.65 20.88
C PRO A 546 -9.20 1.36 20.84
N ALA A 547 -10.45 1.42 21.28
CA ALA A 547 -11.35 0.28 21.19
C ALA A 547 -11.64 -0.07 19.72
N LEU A 548 -11.83 -1.35 19.44
CA LEU A 548 -12.29 -1.78 18.12
C LEU A 548 -13.61 -1.08 17.76
N PRO A 549 -13.76 -0.57 16.53
CA PRO A 549 -15.01 0.02 16.10
C PRO A 549 -16.10 -1.06 15.99
N LYS A 550 -17.35 -0.64 16.06
CA LYS A 550 -18.48 -1.54 15.79
C LYS A 550 -18.38 -2.08 14.37
N LEU A 551 -18.72 -3.35 14.17
CA LEU A 551 -18.87 -3.91 12.84
C LEU A 551 -19.88 -3.09 12.05
N GLY A 552 -19.64 -2.92 10.78
CA GLY A 552 -20.50 -2.10 9.95
C GLY A 552 -20.31 -0.59 10.09
N ALA A 553 -19.48 -0.13 10.99
CA ALA A 553 -19.24 1.30 11.17
C ALA A 553 -18.38 1.85 10.05
N CYS A 554 -18.99 2.52 9.10
CA CYS A 554 -18.32 3.35 8.13
C CYS A 554 -18.27 4.79 8.66
N TYR A 555 -17.10 5.26 9.05
CA TYR A 555 -16.97 6.63 9.54
C TYR A 555 -17.07 7.61 8.36
N ASN A 556 -18.06 8.51 8.42
CA ASN A 556 -18.22 9.57 7.42
C ASN A 556 -17.15 10.69 7.54
N LYS A 557 -16.08 10.43 8.28
CA LYS A 557 -15.04 11.42 8.57
C LYS A 557 -13.77 11.09 7.81
N LEU A 558 -13.74 11.38 6.53
CA LEU A 558 -12.50 11.32 5.75
C LEU A 558 -11.47 12.32 6.25
N PRO A 559 -10.22 12.18 5.81
CA PRO A 559 -9.18 13.14 6.13
C PRO A 559 -9.64 14.58 5.86
N GLN A 560 -9.56 15.43 6.88
CA GLN A 560 -9.97 16.83 6.80
C GLN A 560 -8.81 17.67 6.30
N LYS A 561 -9.13 18.81 5.65
CA LYS A 561 -8.12 19.82 5.30
C LYS A 561 -7.38 20.29 6.55
N SER A 562 -6.08 20.18 6.52
CA SER A 562 -5.24 20.61 7.65
C SER A 562 -5.03 22.10 7.67
N LYS A 563 -4.94 22.70 8.86
CA LYS A 563 -4.72 24.15 9.02
C LYS A 563 -3.25 24.52 8.76
N LEU A 564 -3.01 25.54 7.93
CA LEU A 564 -1.69 26.14 7.78
C LEU A 564 -1.41 27.10 8.94
N THR A 565 -0.20 27.04 9.48
CA THR A 565 0.32 28.01 10.45
C THR A 565 1.41 28.82 9.79
N ALA A 566 1.33 30.14 9.88
CA ALA A 566 2.33 31.06 9.36
C ALA A 566 2.95 31.91 10.46
N LYS A 567 4.28 31.89 10.58
CA LYS A 567 5.06 32.81 11.43
C LYS A 567 5.79 33.81 10.53
N LEU A 568 5.74 35.10 10.90
CA LEU A 568 6.39 36.15 10.14
C LEU A 568 7.49 36.82 10.99
N LYS A 569 8.68 36.96 10.39
CA LYS A 569 9.78 37.75 10.95
C LYS A 569 10.06 38.92 10.00
N LEU A 570 10.10 40.12 10.56
CA LEU A 570 10.35 41.36 9.82
C LEU A 570 11.72 41.94 10.25
N LYS A 571 12.54 42.32 9.27
CA LYS A 571 13.78 43.04 9.49
C LYS A 571 13.82 44.26 8.57
N ARG A 572 14.39 45.37 9.05
CA ARG A 572 14.68 46.53 8.20
C ARG A 572 15.74 46.10 7.16
N ALA A 573 15.53 46.44 5.90
CA ALA A 573 16.40 46.03 4.79
C ALA A 573 16.86 47.27 3.95
N GLY A 574 17.03 48.40 4.61
CA GLY A 574 17.40 49.70 4.01
C GLY A 574 16.28 50.75 4.10
N LYS A 575 16.56 52.00 3.64
CA LYS A 575 15.56 53.07 3.58
C LYS A 575 14.32 52.56 2.81
N ARG A 576 13.14 52.67 3.39
CA ARG A 576 11.82 52.27 2.81
C ARG A 576 11.68 50.80 2.44
N LYS A 577 12.57 49.90 2.92
CA LYS A 577 12.49 48.47 2.62
C LYS A 577 12.37 47.61 3.90
N THR A 578 11.44 46.64 3.88
CA THR A 578 11.27 45.62 4.93
C THR A 578 11.52 44.26 4.33
N ALA A 579 12.47 43.50 4.91
CA ALA A 579 12.62 42.08 4.63
C ALA A 579 11.62 41.30 5.48
N VAL A 580 10.79 40.51 4.82
CA VAL A 580 9.79 39.65 5.46
C VAL A 580 10.18 38.20 5.22
N THR A 581 10.38 37.45 6.29
CA THR A 581 10.52 35.99 6.22
C THR A 581 9.24 35.36 6.72
N VAL A 582 8.59 34.57 5.90
CA VAL A 582 7.40 33.80 6.25
C VAL A 582 7.80 32.35 6.42
N THR A 583 7.49 31.74 7.56
CA THR A 583 7.66 30.31 7.80
C THR A 583 6.29 29.67 7.87
N VAL A 584 6.03 28.69 6.99
CA VAL A 584 4.76 27.98 6.85
C VAL A 584 4.94 26.54 7.33
N THR A 585 4.09 26.14 8.25
CA THR A 585 4.00 24.75 8.75
C THR A 585 2.54 24.30 8.72
N ALA A 586 2.33 22.98 8.72
CA ALA A 586 1.02 22.39 8.95
C ALA A 586 1.12 21.33 10.06
N ASN A 587 -0.01 21.04 10.67
CA ASN A 587 -0.20 19.92 11.58
C ASN A 587 -1.23 18.99 10.96
N VAL A 588 -0.79 17.80 10.57
CA VAL A 588 -1.62 16.74 9.99
C VAL A 588 -1.75 15.65 11.05
N TYR A 589 -2.89 15.55 11.72
CA TYR A 589 -3.15 14.57 12.78
C TYR A 589 -2.03 14.45 13.84
N GLY A 590 -1.54 15.57 14.34
CA GLY A 590 -0.45 15.60 15.34
C GLY A 590 0.96 15.71 14.73
N ASP A 591 1.16 15.31 13.48
CA ASP A 591 2.45 15.41 12.81
C ASP A 591 2.67 16.82 12.24
N LYS A 592 3.57 17.56 12.87
CA LYS A 592 3.88 18.95 12.50
C LYS A 592 5.12 19.04 11.64
N ARG A 593 4.97 19.55 10.41
CA ARG A 593 6.06 19.67 9.44
C ARG A 593 6.04 21.01 8.69
N PRO A 594 7.18 21.43 8.09
CA PRO A 594 7.20 22.52 7.14
C PRO A 594 6.37 22.18 5.90
N VAL A 595 5.81 23.21 5.23
CA VAL A 595 5.14 23.06 3.94
C VAL A 595 6.04 23.65 2.85
N GLN A 596 6.57 22.81 1.97
CA GLN A 596 7.35 23.22 0.79
C GLN A 596 6.41 23.65 -0.34
N ASN A 597 6.81 24.61 -1.15
CA ASN A 597 6.06 25.15 -2.29
C ASN A 597 4.72 25.83 -1.94
N ALA A 598 4.42 26.09 -0.66
CA ALA A 598 3.27 26.91 -0.31
C ALA A 598 3.39 28.30 -0.94
N LYS A 599 2.31 28.79 -1.57
CA LYS A 599 2.23 30.11 -2.18
C LYS A 599 1.98 31.16 -1.10
N VAL A 600 2.85 32.15 -0.99
CA VAL A 600 2.73 33.30 -0.09
C VAL A 600 2.53 34.55 -0.92
N LYS A 601 1.31 35.13 -0.92
CA LYS A 601 0.99 36.38 -1.59
C LYS A 601 0.99 37.51 -0.55
N LEU A 602 1.84 38.54 -0.74
CA LEU A 602 1.96 39.70 0.15
C LEU A 602 2.31 40.95 -0.64
N ALA A 603 1.53 42.01 -0.49
CA ALA A 603 1.72 43.29 -1.17
C ALA A 603 1.91 43.14 -2.70
N GLY A 604 1.04 42.39 -3.36
CA GLY A 604 1.06 42.14 -4.80
C GLY A 604 2.11 41.10 -5.27
N ARG A 605 3.05 40.71 -4.43
CA ARG A 605 4.08 39.73 -4.77
C ARG A 605 3.72 38.32 -4.30
N THR A 606 4.04 37.33 -5.12
CA THR A 606 3.86 35.90 -4.80
C THR A 606 5.22 35.21 -4.79
N VAL A 607 5.49 34.46 -3.72
CA VAL A 607 6.70 33.61 -3.58
C VAL A 607 6.30 32.25 -3.04
N ARG A 608 7.17 31.25 -3.22
CA ARG A 608 6.98 29.90 -2.72
C ARG A 608 7.92 29.60 -1.56
N THR A 609 7.49 28.76 -0.64
CA THR A 609 8.33 28.28 0.46
C THR A 609 9.30 27.21 0.00
N ASN A 610 10.49 27.19 0.58
CA ASN A 610 11.50 26.14 0.36
C ASN A 610 11.22 24.89 1.22
N LYS A 611 12.10 23.89 1.20
CA LYS A 611 11.99 22.63 1.98
C LYS A 611 11.87 22.83 3.49
N TYR A 612 12.27 23.96 4.02
CA TYR A 612 12.11 24.33 5.43
C TYR A 612 10.83 25.15 5.69
N GLY A 613 9.93 25.23 4.74
CA GLY A 613 8.71 26.02 4.79
C GLY A 613 8.97 27.54 4.79
N LYS A 614 10.16 28.03 4.39
CA LYS A 614 10.54 29.44 4.46
C LYS A 614 10.45 30.12 3.10
N ALA A 615 9.82 31.29 3.07
CA ALA A 615 9.80 32.22 1.94
C ALA A 615 10.32 33.60 2.38
N LYS A 616 11.08 34.28 1.52
CA LYS A 616 11.65 35.60 1.79
C LYS A 616 11.18 36.62 0.76
N LEU A 617 10.75 37.79 1.22
CA LEU A 617 10.34 38.91 0.39
C LEU A 617 11.03 40.19 0.88
N LYS A 618 11.43 41.06 -0.06
CA LYS A 618 11.82 42.44 0.24
C LYS A 618 10.73 43.37 -0.29
N LEU A 619 10.05 44.09 0.59
CA LEU A 619 8.89 44.94 0.27
C LEU A 619 9.25 46.40 0.54
N ARG A 620 8.73 47.27 -0.31
CA ARG A 620 8.78 48.74 -0.10
C ARG A 620 7.46 49.21 0.48
N GLY A 621 7.49 50.30 1.23
CA GLY A 621 6.32 50.98 1.78
C GLY A 621 6.11 50.70 3.28
N HIS A 622 5.10 51.33 3.81
CA HIS A 622 4.67 51.28 5.21
C HIS A 622 3.21 50.84 5.33
N GLY A 623 2.77 50.63 6.56
CA GLY A 623 1.38 50.31 6.86
C GLY A 623 1.10 48.79 6.87
N THR A 624 -0.16 48.46 7.19
CA THR A 624 -0.61 47.07 7.34
C THR A 624 -0.94 46.45 5.99
N ARG A 625 -0.43 45.27 5.74
CA ARG A 625 -0.73 44.45 4.56
C ARG A 625 -1.24 43.08 5.01
N LYS A 626 -1.96 42.40 4.14
CA LYS A 626 -2.47 41.03 4.37
C LYS A 626 -1.58 40.04 3.60
N ALA A 627 -0.94 39.14 4.34
CA ALA A 627 -0.28 37.97 3.75
C ALA A 627 -1.32 36.85 3.60
N VAL A 628 -1.45 36.31 2.39
CA VAL A 628 -2.33 35.19 2.06
C VAL A 628 -1.47 33.99 1.74
N ILE A 629 -1.68 32.87 2.44
CA ILE A 629 -0.93 31.62 2.27
C ILE A 629 -1.88 30.53 1.82
N THR A 630 -1.52 29.85 0.73
CA THR A 630 -2.24 28.70 0.16
C THR A 630 -1.29 27.56 -0.15
N ALA A 631 -1.78 26.32 -0.05
CA ALA A 631 -0.98 25.12 -0.33
C ALA A 631 -1.87 23.97 -0.87
N GLY A 632 -2.53 24.22 -2.00
CA GLY A 632 -3.39 23.24 -2.66
C GLY A 632 -4.68 22.93 -1.90
N ASP A 633 -5.34 21.86 -2.31
CA ASP A 633 -6.68 21.49 -1.82
C ASP A 633 -6.66 20.83 -0.45
N THR A 634 -5.53 20.23 -0.05
CA THR A 634 -5.40 19.49 1.21
C THR A 634 -5.22 20.38 2.44
N PHE A 635 -5.04 21.69 2.23
CA PHE A 635 -4.84 22.65 3.31
C PHE A 635 -5.86 23.78 3.31
N VAL A 636 -6.20 24.24 4.50
CA VAL A 636 -7.03 25.44 4.69
C VAL A 636 -6.17 26.67 4.47
N LYS A 637 -6.61 27.54 3.55
CA LYS A 637 -6.01 28.86 3.32
C LYS A 637 -5.90 29.64 4.64
N THR A 638 -4.74 30.26 4.89
CA THR A 638 -4.57 31.12 6.07
C THR A 638 -4.15 32.54 5.68
N THR A 639 -4.45 33.48 6.54
CA THR A 639 -4.11 34.89 6.35
C THR A 639 -3.50 35.48 7.62
N LYS A 640 -2.50 36.37 7.45
CA LYS A 640 -1.85 37.10 8.55
C LYS A 640 -1.72 38.58 8.20
N LYS A 641 -2.02 39.45 9.16
CA LYS A 641 -1.72 40.87 9.04
C LYS A 641 -0.23 41.10 9.28
N VAL A 642 0.38 41.96 8.48
CA VAL A 642 1.80 42.33 8.51
C VAL A 642 1.93 43.84 8.47
N ARG A 643 2.52 44.45 9.49
CA ARG A 643 2.80 45.89 9.49
C ARG A 643 4.21 46.12 8.95
N LEU A 644 4.30 46.67 7.75
CA LEU A 644 5.57 47.04 7.15
C LEU A 644 6.11 48.31 7.85
N LYS A 645 7.42 48.27 8.20
CA LYS A 645 8.12 49.34 8.96
C LYS A 645 9.03 50.16 8.04
N GLY A 646 8.67 50.36 6.77
CA GLY A 646 9.39 51.25 5.88
C GLY A 646 8.98 52.71 6.19
N HIS A 647 9.92 53.55 6.54
CA HIS A 647 9.75 54.99 6.62
C HIS A 647 10.03 55.64 5.29
#